data_b6d90252ed4216ab061ed4011681e7af
#
_entry.id   b6d90252ed4216ab061ed4011681e7af
#
_cell.length_a   1.000
_cell.length_b   1.000
_cell.length_c   1.000
_cell.angle_alpha   90.00
_cell.angle_beta   90.00
_cell.angle_gamma   90.00
#
_symmetry.space_group_name_H-M   'P 1'
#
loop_
_entity.id
_entity.type
_entity.pdbx_description
1 polymer ?
#
loop_
_entity_poly.entity_id
_entity_poly.type
_entity_poly.pdbx_seq_one_letter_code
_entity_poly.pdbx_strand_id
1 'polypeptide(L)'
;MSNTDTSTRKEFRQPDSIVDGVTPGEILDNAEPKGVPMRDMWNYHKDHMNLVSPLNRRKFTVLIVGTGLSGGAAAAALGELGYDVKVFSYHDSPRRAHSIAAQGGVNSARGKKVDNDSAYRHVKDTVKGGDYRCRESDCWRLALESGRVIDHMNAIGAPFAREYGGTLATRSFGGVQVSRTYYTRGQTGQQLQLSTTSALYRQIGLGNVEMFAHHDMQDIIVRDIDGVKHCDGIVTRNLIDGEIKAFTGHATVIATGGYGNVYHMSTLAKNSNAGAMMRAYERGAYLASPAYIQFHPTGLPVNSTWQSKTTLMSESLRNDGRIWSPKKEGDDRDPNSIPEDERDYFLERRYPAFGNLVPRDVASRALSQQINAGLGVGPMQNSCYLDFRDAIERLGKDTVRSRYSNLFQMYEESIGEDPYETPMRIAPTCHFTMGGLWTDFNEMTSIDGLFAAGEASWTYHGANRLGANSLLSASVDGWFTLPFTIPNYLAEHLGEEKLSEDSAEAQEVVEEVKDRLNRLMSIEGEDPHGAEHYHRQLGEILYWGCGVSRNVEDLKSSIEKIREIRRDFWANVRVTGQLHDMNQDLEYAQRVADYLDLGELMCIDALDRDESAGAHYRDDHLSEDGEAERDDENWCFVSAWQPNGPEKFIRHADPLYFDSIPLMTRNYK
;
A
#
# COMPACT_ATOMS: atom_id res chain seq x y z
N MET A 1 10.99 -32.79 -18.51
CA MET A 1 10.49 -33.68 -17.45
C MET A 1 11.50 -33.54 -16.31
N SER A 2 11.29 -32.64 -15.38
CA SER A 2 12.00 -32.59 -14.11
C SER A 2 10.95 -32.87 -13.03
N ASN A 3 11.07 -34.01 -12.36
CA ASN A 3 10.36 -34.34 -11.15
C ASN A 3 10.73 -33.26 -10.11
N THR A 4 9.88 -32.28 -9.92
CA THR A 4 9.92 -31.44 -8.73
C THR A 4 9.27 -32.24 -7.61
N ASP A 5 10.11 -32.98 -6.90
CA ASP A 5 9.74 -33.72 -5.71
C ASP A 5 9.41 -32.72 -4.61
N THR A 6 8.14 -32.48 -4.38
CA THR A 6 7.62 -31.63 -3.28
C THR A 6 7.87 -32.23 -1.90
N SER A 7 8.51 -33.42 -1.82
CA SER A 7 8.83 -34.13 -0.56
C SER A 7 10.08 -33.58 0.16
N THR A 8 10.80 -32.60 -0.38
CA THR A 8 12.04 -32.06 0.20
C THR A 8 11.93 -30.65 0.75
N ARG A 9 10.73 -30.07 0.89
CA ARG A 9 10.59 -28.80 1.62
C ARG A 9 10.98 -29.08 3.09
N LYS A 10 12.05 -28.41 3.57
CA LYS A 10 12.41 -28.45 5.01
C LYS A 10 11.16 -28.13 5.82
N GLU A 11 10.95 -28.87 6.89
CA GLU A 11 9.87 -28.58 7.84
C GLU A 11 10.07 -27.16 8.37
N PHE A 12 9.15 -26.25 8.00
CA PHE A 12 9.22 -24.84 8.40
C PHE A 12 8.88 -24.74 9.89
N ARG A 13 9.69 -23.98 10.62
CA ARG A 13 9.42 -23.62 12.01
C ARG A 13 9.63 -22.11 12.16
N GLN A 14 8.60 -21.42 12.62
CA GLN A 14 8.76 -20.01 12.93
C GLN A 14 9.61 -19.83 14.21
N PRO A 15 10.43 -18.75 14.28
CA PRO A 15 11.21 -18.46 15.46
C PRO A 15 10.32 -18.04 16.64
N ASP A 16 10.83 -18.20 17.87
CA ASP A 16 10.20 -17.61 19.05
C ASP A 16 10.26 -16.07 18.97
N SER A 17 9.28 -15.39 19.55
CA SER A 17 9.28 -13.93 19.59
C SER A 17 10.22 -13.39 20.66
N ILE A 18 10.89 -12.29 20.36
CA ILE A 18 11.67 -11.50 21.32
C ILE A 18 10.83 -10.42 22.02
N VAL A 19 9.56 -10.28 21.62
CA VAL A 19 8.63 -9.26 22.13
C VAL A 19 7.71 -9.88 23.17
N ASP A 20 7.65 -9.28 24.35
CA ASP A 20 6.72 -9.70 25.41
C ASP A 20 5.28 -9.56 24.94
N GLY A 21 4.45 -10.57 25.23
CA GLY A 21 3.04 -10.60 24.83
C GLY A 21 2.77 -11.14 23.42
N VAL A 22 3.81 -11.48 22.66
CA VAL A 22 3.68 -12.15 21.35
C VAL A 22 3.83 -13.66 21.52
N THR A 23 2.90 -14.41 20.95
CA THR A 23 2.91 -15.88 20.94
C THR A 23 2.95 -16.37 19.47
N PRO A 24 3.85 -17.30 19.11
CA PRO A 24 3.81 -17.97 17.82
C PRO A 24 2.46 -18.70 17.65
N GLY A 25 1.81 -18.45 16.51
CA GLY A 25 0.56 -19.08 16.10
C GLY A 25 0.78 -20.25 15.13
N GLU A 26 -0.21 -20.50 14.31
CA GLU A 26 -0.21 -21.57 13.32
C GLU A 26 0.51 -21.20 12.01
N ILE A 27 0.83 -22.22 11.23
CA ILE A 27 1.29 -22.07 9.85
C ILE A 27 0.04 -21.99 8.97
N LEU A 28 -0.08 -20.89 8.22
CA LEU A 28 -1.25 -20.63 7.41
C LEU A 28 -1.24 -21.45 6.10
N ASP A 29 -2.40 -21.98 5.71
CA ASP A 29 -2.63 -22.50 4.37
C ASP A 29 -3.07 -21.32 3.48
N ASN A 30 -2.22 -20.98 2.51
CA ASN A 30 -2.46 -19.85 1.60
C ASN A 30 -3.26 -20.26 0.34
N ALA A 31 -3.87 -21.44 0.34
CA ALA A 31 -4.70 -21.97 -0.76
C ALA A 31 -4.01 -22.03 -2.14
N GLU A 32 -2.69 -22.05 -2.19
CA GLU A 32 -1.96 -22.27 -3.44
C GLU A 32 -2.20 -23.67 -4.01
N PRO A 33 -2.42 -23.85 -5.32
CA PRO A 33 -2.56 -25.15 -5.95
C PRO A 33 -1.35 -26.06 -5.70
N LYS A 34 -1.57 -27.18 -5.00
CA LYS A 34 -0.49 -28.12 -4.62
C LYS A 34 -0.03 -28.95 -5.83
N GLY A 35 1.29 -29.14 -5.96
CA GLY A 35 1.88 -29.96 -7.04
C GLY A 35 1.93 -29.28 -8.41
N VAL A 36 1.64 -28.00 -8.50
CA VAL A 36 1.71 -27.19 -9.71
C VAL A 36 2.91 -26.24 -9.60
N PRO A 37 3.75 -26.09 -10.65
CA PRO A 37 4.82 -25.09 -10.66
C PRO A 37 4.25 -23.68 -10.44
N MET A 38 4.91 -22.82 -9.65
CA MET A 38 4.40 -21.49 -9.27
C MET A 38 4.04 -20.62 -10.47
N ARG A 39 4.83 -20.70 -11.56
CA ARG A 39 4.56 -19.97 -12.81
C ARG A 39 3.25 -20.36 -13.50
N ASP A 40 2.75 -21.57 -13.24
CA ASP A 40 1.57 -22.13 -13.90
C ASP A 40 0.33 -22.12 -12.98
N MET A 41 0.52 -21.85 -11.66
CA MET A 41 -0.54 -21.95 -10.65
C MET A 41 -1.76 -21.10 -10.98
N TRP A 42 -1.57 -19.85 -11.41
CA TRP A 42 -2.69 -18.96 -11.72
C TRP A 42 -3.55 -19.45 -12.88
N ASN A 43 -2.92 -19.90 -13.98
CA ASN A 43 -3.68 -20.46 -15.10
C ASN A 43 -4.35 -21.79 -14.74
N TYR A 44 -3.62 -22.65 -14.03
CA TYR A 44 -4.20 -23.92 -13.52
C TYR A 44 -5.41 -23.63 -12.63
N HIS A 45 -5.30 -22.70 -11.71
CA HIS A 45 -6.39 -22.34 -10.79
C HIS A 45 -7.62 -21.84 -11.54
N LYS A 46 -7.47 -20.90 -12.48
CA LYS A 46 -8.58 -20.42 -13.31
C LYS A 46 -9.27 -21.53 -14.09
N ASP A 47 -8.52 -22.48 -14.61
CA ASP A 47 -9.06 -23.60 -15.40
C ASP A 47 -9.85 -24.62 -14.53
N HIS A 48 -9.68 -24.58 -13.22
CA HIS A 48 -10.32 -25.50 -12.26
C HIS A 48 -11.35 -24.81 -11.34
N MET A 49 -11.56 -23.52 -11.48
CA MET A 49 -12.59 -22.80 -10.72
C MET A 49 -14.01 -23.20 -11.14
N ASN A 50 -14.87 -23.33 -10.16
CA ASN A 50 -16.31 -23.47 -10.36
C ASN A 50 -16.93 -22.06 -10.37
N LEU A 51 -17.41 -21.61 -11.52
CA LEU A 51 -17.99 -20.29 -11.62
C LEU A 51 -19.53 -20.34 -11.57
N VAL A 52 -20.13 -19.37 -10.86
CA VAL A 52 -21.59 -19.23 -10.81
C VAL A 52 -22.17 -19.08 -12.21
N SER A 53 -23.16 -19.92 -12.54
CA SER A 53 -23.89 -19.81 -13.82
C SER A 53 -24.51 -18.42 -14.02
N PRO A 54 -24.49 -17.85 -15.23
CA PRO A 54 -25.06 -16.51 -15.51
C PRO A 54 -26.50 -16.34 -15.00
N LEU A 55 -27.33 -17.39 -15.02
CA LEU A 55 -28.71 -17.34 -14.51
C LEU A 55 -28.83 -17.13 -13.00
N ASN A 56 -27.80 -17.46 -12.25
CA ASN A 56 -27.80 -17.39 -10.79
C ASN A 56 -27.07 -16.15 -10.24
N ARG A 57 -26.26 -15.48 -11.06
CA ARG A 57 -25.37 -14.39 -10.58
C ARG A 57 -26.12 -13.27 -9.87
N ARG A 58 -27.29 -12.87 -10.36
CA ARG A 58 -28.12 -11.80 -9.73
C ARG A 58 -28.70 -12.17 -8.36
N LYS A 59 -28.61 -13.41 -7.95
CA LYS A 59 -29.01 -13.85 -6.62
C LYS A 59 -27.99 -13.53 -5.55
N PHE A 60 -26.76 -13.25 -5.97
CA PHE A 60 -25.66 -12.95 -5.07
C PHE A 60 -25.39 -11.45 -5.02
N THR A 61 -25.40 -10.92 -3.81
CA THR A 61 -25.01 -9.53 -3.52
C THR A 61 -23.54 -9.50 -3.10
N VAL A 62 -22.74 -8.65 -3.75
CA VAL A 62 -21.34 -8.41 -3.42
C VAL A 62 -21.18 -6.98 -2.92
N LEU A 63 -20.62 -6.80 -1.73
CA LEU A 63 -20.32 -5.51 -1.13
C LEU A 63 -18.86 -5.14 -1.40
N ILE A 64 -18.62 -3.89 -1.85
CA ILE A 64 -17.25 -3.42 -2.14
C ILE A 64 -17.02 -2.10 -1.41
N VAL A 65 -16.08 -2.08 -0.48
CA VAL A 65 -15.69 -0.90 0.30
C VAL A 65 -14.47 -0.26 -0.34
N GLY A 66 -14.68 0.91 -0.94
CA GLY A 66 -13.66 1.66 -1.65
C GLY A 66 -13.88 1.71 -3.17
N THR A 67 -13.72 2.89 -3.75
CA THR A 67 -13.95 3.16 -5.17
C THR A 67 -12.67 3.60 -5.91
N GLY A 68 -11.52 3.27 -5.34
CA GLY A 68 -10.22 3.44 -5.98
C GLY A 68 -10.04 2.50 -7.18
N LEU A 69 -8.84 2.44 -7.70
CA LEU A 69 -8.57 1.67 -8.93
C LEU A 69 -8.95 0.19 -8.79
N SER A 70 -8.67 -0.44 -7.64
CA SER A 70 -9.00 -1.85 -7.39
C SER A 70 -10.49 -2.05 -7.16
N GLY A 71 -11.10 -1.37 -6.18
CA GLY A 71 -12.52 -1.55 -5.86
C GLY A 71 -13.46 -1.10 -6.96
N GLY A 72 -13.15 0.02 -7.66
CA GLY A 72 -13.90 0.49 -8.81
C GLY A 72 -13.84 -0.49 -10.00
N ALA A 73 -12.69 -1.13 -10.20
CA ALA A 73 -12.49 -2.17 -11.22
C ALA A 73 -13.29 -3.43 -10.89
N ALA A 74 -13.20 -3.92 -9.64
CA ALA A 74 -13.97 -5.08 -9.18
C ALA A 74 -15.48 -4.85 -9.30
N ALA A 75 -15.97 -3.67 -8.87
CA ALA A 75 -17.39 -3.32 -8.98
C ALA A 75 -17.85 -3.28 -10.44
N ALA A 76 -17.06 -2.68 -11.34
CA ALA A 76 -17.38 -2.64 -12.77
C ALA A 76 -17.39 -4.04 -13.38
N ALA A 77 -16.38 -4.86 -13.10
CA ALA A 77 -16.25 -6.21 -13.65
C ALA A 77 -17.35 -7.15 -13.15
N LEU A 78 -17.61 -7.19 -11.84
CA LEU A 78 -18.66 -8.05 -11.26
C LEU A 78 -20.05 -7.59 -11.71
N GLY A 79 -20.31 -6.28 -11.78
CA GLY A 79 -21.55 -5.74 -12.35
C GLY A 79 -21.73 -6.14 -13.81
N GLU A 80 -20.68 -6.10 -14.63
CA GLU A 80 -20.73 -6.56 -16.03
C GLU A 80 -20.98 -8.06 -16.14
N LEU A 81 -20.47 -8.84 -15.20
CA LEU A 81 -20.75 -10.28 -15.11
C LEU A 81 -22.18 -10.59 -14.66
N GLY A 82 -22.94 -9.63 -14.14
CA GLY A 82 -24.35 -9.74 -13.77
C GLY A 82 -24.62 -10.04 -12.29
N TYR A 83 -23.66 -9.80 -11.40
CA TYR A 83 -23.88 -9.82 -9.95
C TYR A 83 -24.61 -8.55 -9.49
N ASP A 84 -25.33 -8.63 -8.36
CA ASP A 84 -25.85 -7.48 -7.64
C ASP A 84 -24.72 -6.88 -6.80
N VAL A 85 -24.23 -5.68 -7.18
CA VAL A 85 -23.05 -5.08 -6.54
C VAL A 85 -23.44 -3.79 -5.82
N LYS A 86 -23.06 -3.68 -4.56
CA LYS A 86 -23.14 -2.45 -3.77
C LYS A 86 -21.74 -1.94 -3.47
N VAL A 87 -21.44 -0.72 -3.92
CA VAL A 87 -20.12 -0.12 -3.74
C VAL A 87 -20.19 1.12 -2.87
N PHE A 88 -19.30 1.21 -1.87
CA PHE A 88 -19.28 2.25 -0.86
C PHE A 88 -18.08 3.17 -1.06
N SER A 89 -18.35 4.47 -1.09
CA SER A 89 -17.34 5.50 -1.29
C SER A 89 -17.34 6.49 -0.13
N TYR A 90 -16.18 6.72 0.46
CA TYR A 90 -15.99 7.77 1.46
C TYR A 90 -16.29 9.18 0.91
N HIS A 91 -15.98 9.40 -0.37
CA HIS A 91 -16.24 10.65 -1.06
C HIS A 91 -17.49 10.60 -1.95
N ASP A 92 -17.86 11.78 -2.46
CA ASP A 92 -18.92 11.97 -3.45
C ASP A 92 -18.62 11.29 -4.80
N SER A 93 -17.34 11.01 -5.08
CA SER A 93 -16.92 10.48 -6.38
C SER A 93 -15.69 9.59 -6.26
N PRO A 94 -15.63 8.50 -7.04
CA PRO A 94 -14.44 7.67 -7.22
C PRO A 94 -13.20 8.44 -7.69
N ARG A 95 -13.40 9.60 -8.32
CA ARG A 95 -12.32 10.48 -8.82
C ARG A 95 -11.49 11.11 -7.71
N ARG A 96 -11.89 10.99 -6.43
CA ARG A 96 -11.13 11.46 -5.26
C ARG A 96 -10.29 10.38 -4.60
N ALA A 97 -10.33 9.16 -5.10
CA ALA A 97 -9.49 8.07 -4.59
C ALA A 97 -8.00 8.39 -4.76
N HIS A 98 -7.17 7.90 -3.84
CA HIS A 98 -5.72 8.13 -3.86
C HIS A 98 -5.05 7.71 -5.18
N SER A 99 -5.62 6.74 -5.90
CA SER A 99 -5.11 6.28 -7.21
C SER A 99 -4.84 7.41 -8.19
N ILE A 100 -5.58 8.54 -8.13
CA ILE A 100 -5.36 9.71 -9.00
C ILE A 100 -4.01 10.38 -8.79
N ALA A 101 -3.41 10.23 -7.62
CA ALA A 101 -2.13 10.87 -7.26
C ALA A 101 -0.91 10.15 -7.85
N ALA A 102 -1.07 8.92 -8.35
CA ALA A 102 0.03 8.14 -8.91
C ALA A 102 0.46 8.68 -10.28
N GLN A 103 1.76 9.03 -10.39
CA GLN A 103 2.30 9.75 -11.56
C GLN A 103 3.11 8.84 -12.50
N GLY A 104 3.71 7.77 -11.96
CA GLY A 104 4.77 7.01 -12.60
C GLY A 104 4.35 6.27 -13.87
N GLY A 105 3.63 5.20 -13.71
CA GLY A 105 3.23 4.32 -14.82
C GLY A 105 2.81 2.94 -14.34
N VAL A 106 2.65 2.03 -15.28
CA VAL A 106 2.25 0.63 -15.07
C VAL A 106 3.26 -0.28 -15.75
N ASN A 107 3.90 -1.17 -15.01
CA ASN A 107 4.78 -2.19 -15.57
C ASN A 107 3.96 -3.24 -16.33
N SER A 108 4.48 -3.67 -17.48
CA SER A 108 3.89 -4.80 -18.21
C SER A 108 4.94 -5.48 -19.08
N ALA A 109 5.15 -6.76 -18.82
CA ALA A 109 6.08 -7.60 -19.59
C ALA A 109 5.40 -8.14 -20.86
N ARG A 110 5.31 -7.31 -21.90
CA ARG A 110 4.70 -7.69 -23.18
C ARG A 110 5.64 -8.35 -24.18
N GLY A 111 6.84 -8.77 -23.74
CA GLY A 111 7.80 -9.48 -24.60
C GLY A 111 8.32 -8.63 -25.75
N LYS A 112 8.50 -7.32 -25.57
CA LYS A 112 9.13 -6.46 -26.59
C LYS A 112 10.54 -6.97 -26.88
N LYS A 113 10.82 -7.34 -28.13
CA LYS A 113 12.10 -7.92 -28.54
C LYS A 113 13.28 -6.96 -28.34
N VAL A 114 13.05 -5.64 -28.38
CA VAL A 114 14.08 -4.60 -28.27
C VAL A 114 14.80 -4.66 -26.92
N ASP A 115 14.08 -4.93 -25.84
CA ASP A 115 14.66 -4.92 -24.48
C ASP A 115 14.84 -6.33 -23.91
N ASN A 116 14.54 -7.37 -24.69
CA ASN A 116 14.57 -8.77 -24.24
C ASN A 116 13.79 -9.01 -22.93
N ASP A 117 12.65 -8.34 -22.77
CA ASP A 117 11.79 -8.45 -21.59
C ASP A 117 10.88 -9.67 -21.66
N SER A 118 10.50 -10.18 -20.48
CA SER A 118 9.62 -11.36 -20.35
C SER A 118 8.87 -11.35 -19.02
N ALA A 119 7.83 -12.16 -18.89
CA ALA A 119 7.13 -12.38 -17.62
C ALA A 119 8.11 -12.85 -16.54
N TYR A 120 9.00 -13.81 -16.87
CA TYR A 120 10.05 -14.28 -15.94
C TYR A 120 10.93 -13.13 -15.42
N ARG A 121 11.37 -12.23 -16.32
CA ARG A 121 12.19 -11.09 -15.93
C ARG A 121 11.40 -10.11 -15.05
N HIS A 122 10.11 -9.92 -15.32
CA HIS A 122 9.23 -9.09 -14.48
C HIS A 122 9.05 -9.70 -13.09
N VAL A 123 8.79 -11.01 -13.00
CA VAL A 123 8.71 -11.74 -11.72
C VAL A 123 10.03 -11.60 -10.95
N LYS A 124 11.16 -11.87 -11.60
CA LYS A 124 12.49 -11.73 -10.98
C LYS A 124 12.74 -10.33 -10.43
N ASP A 125 12.41 -9.29 -11.20
CA ASP A 125 12.58 -7.90 -10.76
C ASP A 125 11.62 -7.57 -9.60
N THR A 126 10.39 -8.10 -9.60
CA THR A 126 9.40 -7.91 -8.53
C THR A 126 9.85 -8.61 -7.24
N VAL A 127 10.21 -9.88 -7.30
CA VAL A 127 10.68 -10.67 -6.15
C VAL A 127 11.97 -10.08 -5.58
N LYS A 128 12.96 -9.76 -6.43
CA LYS A 128 14.19 -9.10 -5.99
C LYS A 128 13.92 -7.71 -5.42
N GLY A 129 13.02 -6.94 -6.06
CA GLY A 129 12.60 -5.63 -5.57
C GLY A 129 11.94 -5.69 -4.20
N GLY A 130 11.08 -6.69 -3.98
CA GLY A 130 10.41 -7.00 -2.71
C GLY A 130 11.30 -7.69 -1.67
N ASP A 131 12.57 -7.84 -1.99
CA ASP A 131 13.60 -8.46 -1.15
C ASP A 131 13.19 -9.86 -0.64
N TYR A 132 12.63 -10.66 -1.54
CA TYR A 132 12.26 -12.05 -1.29
C TYR A 132 11.34 -12.25 -0.07
N ARG A 133 10.43 -11.28 0.17
CA ARG A 133 9.40 -11.36 1.21
C ARG A 133 7.99 -11.29 0.65
N CYS A 134 7.81 -11.78 -0.60
CA CYS A 134 6.54 -11.92 -1.30
C CYS A 134 6.38 -13.36 -1.81
N ARG A 135 5.15 -13.80 -2.07
CA ARG A 135 4.89 -15.09 -2.72
C ARG A 135 5.27 -15.03 -4.20
N GLU A 136 6.11 -15.96 -4.66
CA GLU A 136 6.51 -16.04 -6.06
C GLU A 136 5.31 -16.31 -6.98
N SER A 137 4.36 -17.12 -6.54
CA SER A 137 3.12 -17.46 -7.27
C SER A 137 2.27 -16.22 -7.57
N ASP A 138 2.10 -15.31 -6.60
CA ASP A 138 1.41 -14.05 -6.78
C ASP A 138 2.17 -13.13 -7.76
N CYS A 139 3.50 -13.07 -7.67
CA CYS A 139 4.31 -12.31 -8.62
C CYS A 139 4.18 -12.85 -10.05
N TRP A 140 4.00 -14.18 -10.22
CA TRP A 140 3.70 -14.77 -11.51
C TRP A 140 2.33 -14.35 -12.03
N ARG A 141 1.27 -14.38 -11.17
CA ARG A 141 -0.05 -13.86 -11.52
C ARG A 141 0.03 -12.41 -12.01
N LEU A 142 0.70 -11.57 -11.24
CA LEU A 142 0.91 -10.15 -11.58
C LEU A 142 1.56 -9.96 -12.95
N ALA A 143 2.64 -10.69 -13.22
CA ALA A 143 3.38 -10.56 -14.48
C ALA A 143 2.60 -11.11 -15.67
N LEU A 144 1.90 -12.24 -15.51
CA LEU A 144 1.10 -12.88 -16.56
C LEU A 144 -0.09 -12.01 -16.97
N GLU A 145 -0.80 -11.41 -15.99
CA GLU A 145 -1.96 -10.56 -16.26
C GLU A 145 -1.58 -9.13 -16.69
N SER A 146 -0.33 -8.71 -16.51
CA SER A 146 0.13 -7.34 -16.79
C SER A 146 -0.16 -6.87 -18.22
N GLY A 147 -0.03 -7.76 -19.22
CA GLY A 147 -0.33 -7.47 -20.61
C GLY A 147 -1.81 -7.17 -20.84
N ARG A 148 -2.66 -7.96 -20.21
CA ARG A 148 -4.13 -7.83 -20.28
C ARG A 148 -4.60 -6.52 -19.62
N VAL A 149 -3.96 -6.10 -18.52
CA VAL A 149 -4.23 -4.79 -17.88
C VAL A 149 -4.03 -3.65 -18.88
N ILE A 150 -2.88 -3.62 -19.58
CA ILE A 150 -2.61 -2.55 -20.57
C ILE A 150 -3.60 -2.57 -21.71
N ASP A 151 -3.93 -3.75 -22.24
CA ASP A 151 -4.90 -3.88 -23.34
C ASP A 151 -6.29 -3.43 -22.91
N HIS A 152 -6.74 -3.89 -21.73
CA HIS A 152 -8.04 -3.51 -21.17
C HIS A 152 -8.13 -2.00 -20.89
N MET A 153 -7.15 -1.44 -20.19
CA MET A 153 -7.13 -0.01 -19.87
C MET A 153 -7.10 0.86 -21.15
N ASN A 154 -6.32 0.45 -22.15
CA ASN A 154 -6.33 1.14 -23.44
C ASN A 154 -7.70 1.04 -24.14
N ALA A 155 -8.37 -0.12 -24.07
CA ALA A 155 -9.70 -0.32 -24.65
C ALA A 155 -10.79 0.50 -23.98
N ILE A 156 -10.75 0.69 -22.66
CA ILE A 156 -11.69 1.53 -21.90
C ILE A 156 -11.31 3.02 -21.89
N GLY A 157 -10.28 3.42 -22.66
CA GLY A 157 -9.99 4.82 -22.98
C GLY A 157 -8.82 5.46 -22.24
N ALA A 158 -7.97 4.71 -21.54
CA ALA A 158 -6.77 5.28 -20.94
C ALA A 158 -5.78 5.76 -22.03
N PRO A 159 -5.42 7.07 -22.05
CA PRO A 159 -4.65 7.68 -23.13
C PRO A 159 -3.15 7.47 -22.94
N PHE A 160 -2.69 6.22 -22.99
CA PHE A 160 -1.27 5.92 -22.90
C PHE A 160 -0.44 6.67 -23.96
N ALA A 161 0.75 7.10 -23.57
CA ALA A 161 1.71 7.71 -24.50
C ALA A 161 2.02 6.76 -25.66
N ARG A 162 2.26 7.32 -26.83
CA ARG A 162 2.54 6.57 -28.07
C ARG A 162 3.84 7.01 -28.68
N GLU A 163 4.51 6.05 -29.31
CA GLU A 163 5.62 6.29 -30.21
C GLU A 163 5.13 6.93 -31.53
N TYR A 164 6.06 7.47 -32.32
CA TYR A 164 5.72 8.09 -33.60
C TYR A 164 4.93 7.14 -34.53
N GLY A 165 5.27 5.86 -34.50
CA GLY A 165 4.58 4.81 -35.28
C GLY A 165 3.22 4.37 -34.73
N GLY A 166 2.69 5.02 -33.67
CA GLY A 166 1.37 4.74 -33.10
C GLY A 166 1.33 3.61 -32.05
N THR A 167 2.40 2.87 -31.85
CA THR A 167 2.50 1.86 -30.78
C THR A 167 2.61 2.52 -29.42
N LEU A 168 2.17 1.82 -28.35
CA LEU A 168 2.27 2.34 -26.99
C LEU A 168 3.73 2.51 -26.56
N ALA A 169 4.06 3.70 -26.05
CA ALA A 169 5.39 4.03 -25.57
C ALA A 169 5.65 3.41 -24.19
N THR A 170 6.91 3.04 -23.97
CA THR A 170 7.38 2.54 -22.67
C THR A 170 8.65 3.28 -22.25
N ARG A 171 8.94 3.24 -20.95
CA ARG A 171 10.17 3.76 -20.37
C ARG A 171 10.70 2.83 -19.29
N SER A 172 11.97 2.97 -18.91
CA SER A 172 12.53 2.40 -17.68
C SER A 172 12.02 3.17 -16.46
N PHE A 173 12.05 2.51 -15.31
CA PHE A 173 11.60 3.10 -14.03
C PHE A 173 12.51 2.61 -12.91
N GLY A 174 12.54 3.31 -11.76
CA GLY A 174 13.45 3.00 -10.66
C GLY A 174 13.46 1.54 -10.24
N GLY A 175 14.64 0.95 -10.11
CA GLY A 175 14.84 -0.47 -9.81
C GLY A 175 14.75 -1.42 -11.04
N VAL A 176 14.40 -0.90 -12.23
CA VAL A 176 14.22 -1.70 -13.46
C VAL A 176 15.06 -1.14 -14.59
N GLN A 177 15.92 -1.98 -15.17
CA GLN A 177 16.81 -1.61 -16.28
C GLN A 177 16.20 -1.84 -17.67
N VAL A 178 14.94 -2.27 -17.75
CA VAL A 178 14.22 -2.50 -19.01
C VAL A 178 13.07 -1.51 -19.18
N SER A 179 12.74 -1.20 -20.44
CA SER A 179 11.68 -0.27 -20.81
C SER A 179 10.33 -0.97 -20.86
N ARG A 180 9.75 -1.28 -19.70
CA ARG A 180 8.45 -1.97 -19.58
C ARG A 180 7.32 -1.13 -19.01
N THR A 181 7.59 0.11 -18.55
CA THR A 181 6.59 0.94 -17.88
C THR A 181 5.79 1.74 -18.90
N TYR A 182 4.50 1.47 -19.01
CA TYR A 182 3.52 2.24 -19.79
C TYR A 182 3.05 3.43 -18.96
N TYR A 183 2.81 4.59 -19.58
CA TYR A 183 2.55 5.83 -18.87
C TYR A 183 1.70 6.84 -19.66
N THR A 184 1.16 7.83 -18.96
CA THR A 184 0.40 8.96 -19.53
C THR A 184 1.01 10.31 -19.14
N ARG A 185 2.33 10.42 -19.19
CA ARG A 185 3.11 11.66 -18.94
C ARG A 185 2.76 12.39 -17.64
N GLY A 186 2.99 11.73 -16.51
CA GLY A 186 2.82 12.32 -15.16
C GLY A 186 1.40 12.23 -14.58
N GLN A 187 0.44 11.70 -15.32
CA GLN A 187 -0.97 11.57 -14.90
C GLN A 187 -1.49 10.14 -14.99
N THR A 188 -0.62 9.13 -14.88
CA THR A 188 -1.01 7.75 -15.17
C THR A 188 -2.12 7.27 -14.25
N GLY A 189 -2.00 7.45 -12.95
CA GLY A 189 -3.03 7.05 -12.00
C GLY A 189 -4.36 7.78 -12.22
N GLN A 190 -4.31 9.09 -12.48
CA GLN A 190 -5.50 9.88 -12.80
C GLN A 190 -6.24 9.32 -14.02
N GLN A 191 -5.53 9.04 -15.10
CA GLN A 191 -6.17 8.57 -16.34
C GLN A 191 -6.71 7.14 -16.20
N LEU A 192 -6.01 6.24 -15.49
CA LEU A 192 -6.53 4.90 -15.19
C LEU A 192 -7.76 4.97 -14.30
N GLN A 193 -7.75 5.82 -13.26
CA GLN A 193 -8.89 6.00 -12.37
C GLN A 193 -10.11 6.57 -13.12
N LEU A 194 -9.91 7.54 -14.02
CA LEU A 194 -11.00 8.10 -14.83
C LEU A 194 -11.61 7.05 -15.77
N SER A 195 -10.78 6.23 -16.42
CA SER A 195 -11.24 5.15 -17.29
C SER A 195 -12.03 4.08 -16.50
N THR A 196 -11.50 3.67 -15.32
CA THR A 196 -12.20 2.74 -14.42
C THR A 196 -13.51 3.34 -13.88
N THR A 197 -13.52 4.63 -13.51
CA THR A 197 -14.74 5.33 -13.09
C THR A 197 -15.81 5.35 -14.18
N SER A 198 -15.40 5.54 -15.44
CA SER A 198 -16.32 5.50 -16.58
C SER A 198 -16.93 4.11 -16.78
N ALA A 199 -16.14 3.05 -16.62
CA ALA A 199 -16.63 1.67 -16.65
C ALA A 199 -17.61 1.39 -15.50
N LEU A 200 -17.28 1.83 -14.27
CA LEU A 200 -18.16 1.71 -13.11
C LEU A 200 -19.48 2.46 -13.31
N TYR A 201 -19.46 3.71 -13.76
CA TYR A 201 -20.67 4.49 -14.00
C TYR A 201 -21.54 3.91 -15.11
N ARG A 202 -20.94 3.23 -16.08
CA ARG A 202 -21.73 2.45 -17.06
C ARG A 202 -22.53 1.36 -16.36
N GLN A 203 -21.96 0.61 -15.43
CA GLN A 203 -22.68 -0.43 -14.71
C GLN A 203 -23.74 0.12 -13.74
N ILE A 204 -23.47 1.28 -13.13
CA ILE A 204 -24.47 2.01 -12.34
C ILE A 204 -25.65 2.44 -13.23
N GLY A 205 -25.38 3.01 -14.40
CA GLY A 205 -26.41 3.42 -15.36
C GLY A 205 -27.23 2.26 -15.93
N LEU A 206 -26.67 1.04 -15.94
CA LEU A 206 -27.38 -0.19 -16.34
C LEU A 206 -28.15 -0.84 -15.17
N GLY A 207 -28.00 -0.34 -13.93
CA GLY A 207 -28.65 -0.89 -12.74
C GLY A 207 -28.02 -2.20 -12.24
N ASN A 208 -26.77 -2.50 -12.61
CA ASN A 208 -26.04 -3.66 -12.12
C ASN A 208 -25.24 -3.35 -10.86
N VAL A 209 -24.91 -2.08 -10.63
CA VAL A 209 -24.16 -1.57 -9.48
C VAL A 209 -24.93 -0.42 -8.83
N GLU A 210 -25.05 -0.46 -7.50
CA GLU A 210 -25.53 0.65 -6.69
C GLU A 210 -24.35 1.27 -5.94
N MET A 211 -24.23 2.61 -5.98
CA MET A 211 -23.12 3.31 -5.31
C MET A 211 -23.65 4.17 -4.13
N PHE A 212 -23.07 3.94 -2.98
CA PHE A 212 -23.32 4.67 -1.75
C PHE A 212 -22.16 5.66 -1.50
N ALA A 213 -22.37 6.91 -1.92
CA ALA A 213 -21.41 7.99 -1.69
C ALA A 213 -21.47 8.51 -0.27
N HIS A 214 -20.38 9.04 0.27
CA HIS A 214 -20.28 9.55 1.63
C HIS A 214 -20.60 8.49 2.71
N HIS A 215 -20.27 7.23 2.45
CA HIS A 215 -20.40 6.15 3.43
C HIS A 215 -19.04 5.69 3.88
N ASP A 216 -18.80 5.75 5.19
CA ASP A 216 -17.61 5.24 5.86
C ASP A 216 -17.93 3.90 6.52
N MET A 217 -17.16 2.86 6.20
CA MET A 217 -17.33 1.56 6.83
C MET A 217 -16.89 1.64 8.29
N GLN A 218 -17.79 1.28 9.18
CA GLN A 218 -17.58 1.35 10.62
C GLN A 218 -17.26 0.01 11.27
N ASP A 219 -17.74 -1.08 10.68
CA ASP A 219 -17.47 -2.44 11.16
C ASP A 219 -17.87 -3.47 10.09
N ILE A 220 -17.48 -4.74 10.29
CA ILE A 220 -17.96 -5.89 9.53
C ILE A 220 -18.91 -6.73 10.39
N ILE A 221 -19.88 -7.36 9.75
CA ILE A 221 -20.81 -8.31 10.39
C ILE A 221 -20.23 -9.70 10.23
N VAL A 222 -19.83 -10.32 11.34
CA VAL A 222 -19.19 -11.64 11.36
C VAL A 222 -20.01 -12.61 12.18
N ARG A 223 -20.31 -13.78 11.62
CA ARG A 223 -20.88 -14.93 12.35
C ARG A 223 -19.85 -16.04 12.48
N ASP A 224 -19.88 -16.74 13.59
CA ASP A 224 -19.15 -17.99 13.76
C ASP A 224 -20.12 -19.15 13.39
N ILE A 225 -19.76 -19.91 12.38
CA ILE A 225 -20.51 -21.08 11.91
C ILE A 225 -19.59 -22.29 12.04
N ASP A 226 -19.89 -23.16 13.00
CA ASP A 226 -19.11 -24.38 13.28
C ASP A 226 -17.59 -24.11 13.55
N GLY A 227 -17.26 -22.96 14.14
CA GLY A 227 -15.89 -22.56 14.45
C GLY A 227 -15.17 -21.82 13.30
N VAL A 228 -15.86 -21.55 12.20
CA VAL A 228 -15.36 -20.75 11.07
C VAL A 228 -16.06 -19.38 11.06
N LYS A 229 -15.27 -18.33 11.00
CA LYS A 229 -15.80 -16.97 10.90
C LYS A 229 -16.20 -16.66 9.46
N HIS A 230 -17.43 -16.17 9.28
CA HIS A 230 -17.99 -15.74 7.99
C HIS A 230 -18.36 -14.27 8.02
N CYS A 231 -18.01 -13.52 6.99
CA CYS A 231 -18.41 -12.15 6.81
C CYS A 231 -19.73 -12.05 6.05
N ASP A 232 -20.79 -11.65 6.73
CA ASP A 232 -22.14 -11.51 6.18
C ASP A 232 -22.49 -10.09 5.73
N GLY A 233 -21.59 -9.12 5.97
CA GLY A 233 -21.85 -7.73 5.59
C GLY A 233 -20.99 -6.71 6.32
N ILE A 234 -21.45 -5.47 6.25
CA ILE A 234 -20.79 -4.30 6.85
C ILE A 234 -21.80 -3.40 7.55
N VAL A 235 -21.30 -2.62 8.50
CA VAL A 235 -22.03 -1.46 9.05
C VAL A 235 -21.32 -0.20 8.57
N THR A 236 -22.10 0.75 8.05
CA THR A 236 -21.57 2.04 7.56
C THR A 236 -22.20 3.20 8.32
N ARG A 237 -21.47 4.31 8.36
CA ARG A 237 -22.01 5.63 8.74
C ARG A 237 -22.10 6.51 7.50
N ASN A 238 -23.28 7.05 7.23
CA ASN A 238 -23.43 8.12 6.25
C ASN A 238 -22.83 9.40 6.83
N LEU A 239 -21.86 9.97 6.12
CA LEU A 239 -21.08 11.12 6.59
C LEU A 239 -21.84 12.45 6.49
N ILE A 240 -23.02 12.48 5.86
CA ILE A 240 -23.83 13.70 5.70
C ILE A 240 -24.81 13.87 6.87
N ASP A 241 -25.54 12.81 7.21
CA ASP A 241 -26.60 12.84 8.22
C ASP A 241 -26.30 12.00 9.47
N GLY A 242 -25.17 11.27 9.46
CA GLY A 242 -24.74 10.42 10.56
C GLY A 242 -25.51 9.11 10.71
N GLU A 243 -26.38 8.74 9.75
CA GLU A 243 -27.11 7.47 9.79
C GLU A 243 -26.15 6.28 9.85
N ILE A 244 -26.37 5.38 10.81
CA ILE A 244 -25.61 4.13 10.95
C ILE A 244 -26.51 2.98 10.52
N LYS A 245 -26.06 2.24 9.51
CA LYS A 245 -26.86 1.20 8.85
C LYS A 245 -26.06 -0.01 8.48
N ALA A 246 -26.67 -1.20 8.65
CA ALA A 246 -26.16 -2.48 8.17
C ALA A 246 -26.46 -2.67 6.69
N PHE A 247 -25.52 -3.26 5.96
CA PHE A 247 -25.67 -3.78 4.60
C PHE A 247 -25.14 -5.20 4.57
N THR A 248 -25.95 -6.12 4.07
CA THR A 248 -25.58 -7.55 4.04
C THR A 248 -25.33 -8.03 2.61
N GLY A 249 -24.45 -9.01 2.48
CA GLY A 249 -24.05 -9.59 1.20
C GLY A 249 -23.48 -10.99 1.35
N HIS A 250 -23.28 -11.67 0.26
CA HIS A 250 -22.67 -13.01 0.22
C HIS A 250 -21.14 -12.99 0.16
N ALA A 251 -20.58 -11.85 -0.25
CA ALA A 251 -19.15 -11.59 -0.22
C ALA A 251 -18.90 -10.09 -0.01
N THR A 252 -17.82 -9.77 0.70
CA THR A 252 -17.41 -8.38 0.99
C THR A 252 -15.96 -8.19 0.55
N VAL A 253 -15.65 -7.06 -0.10
CA VAL A 253 -14.29 -6.70 -0.53
C VAL A 253 -13.87 -5.42 0.17
N ILE A 254 -12.72 -5.43 0.85
CA ILE A 254 -12.05 -4.24 1.37
C ILE A 254 -11.00 -3.78 0.34
N ALA A 255 -11.23 -2.61 -0.26
CA ALA A 255 -10.36 -1.99 -1.25
C ALA A 255 -10.11 -0.50 -0.93
N THR A 256 -9.89 -0.21 0.35
CA THR A 256 -9.82 1.15 0.92
C THR A 256 -8.46 1.83 0.77
N GLY A 257 -7.48 1.13 0.19
CA GLY A 257 -6.12 1.64 0.02
C GLY A 257 -5.28 1.50 1.29
N GLY A 258 -4.10 2.12 1.28
CA GLY A 258 -3.10 1.96 2.33
C GLY A 258 -3.32 2.84 3.57
N TYR A 259 -2.57 2.54 4.61
CA TYR A 259 -2.66 3.17 5.94
C TYR A 259 -1.51 4.14 6.26
N GLY A 260 -0.71 4.56 5.27
CA GLY A 260 0.47 5.41 5.50
C GLY A 260 0.18 6.77 6.16
N ASN A 261 -1.08 7.20 6.21
CA ASN A 261 -1.47 8.38 6.98
C ASN A 261 -1.29 8.22 8.49
N VAL A 262 -1.01 7.02 9.01
CA VAL A 262 -0.62 6.78 10.40
C VAL A 262 0.60 7.64 10.79
N TYR A 263 1.49 7.94 9.85
CA TYR A 263 2.65 8.81 10.04
C TYR A 263 2.32 10.31 10.09
N HIS A 264 1.06 10.70 10.05
CA HIS A 264 0.59 12.07 9.89
C HIS A 264 1.09 12.75 8.59
N MET A 265 2.41 12.72 8.35
CA MET A 265 3.05 13.25 7.14
C MET A 265 3.26 12.13 6.11
N SER A 266 2.38 12.06 5.11
CA SER A 266 2.45 11.09 4.03
C SER A 266 2.04 11.68 2.69
N THR A 267 2.32 10.98 1.60
CA THR A 267 1.86 11.36 0.26
C THR A 267 0.46 10.83 -0.06
N LEU A 268 -0.14 10.03 0.83
CA LEU A 268 -1.47 9.47 0.62
C LEU A 268 -2.56 10.54 0.72
N ALA A 269 -3.66 10.35 0.01
CA ALA A 269 -4.84 11.18 0.18
C ALA A 269 -5.35 11.08 1.63
N LYS A 270 -5.83 12.18 2.20
CA LYS A 270 -6.27 12.23 3.61
C LYS A 270 -7.43 11.27 3.95
N ASN A 271 -8.20 10.85 2.94
CA ASN A 271 -9.24 9.84 3.09
C ASN A 271 -8.73 8.39 3.12
N SER A 272 -7.49 8.13 2.70
CA SER A 272 -6.87 6.82 2.91
C SER A 272 -6.58 6.66 4.39
N ASN A 273 -7.29 5.75 5.02
CA ASN A 273 -7.22 5.51 6.46
C ASN A 273 -7.23 4.01 6.76
N ALA A 274 -6.88 3.65 7.99
CA ALA A 274 -6.83 2.26 8.40
C ALA A 274 -8.20 1.72 8.89
N GLY A 275 -9.25 2.52 8.96
CA GLY A 275 -10.48 2.17 9.69
C GLY A 275 -11.07 0.82 9.28
N ALA A 276 -11.41 0.64 8.01
CA ALA A 276 -11.99 -0.64 7.55
C ALA A 276 -11.06 -1.84 7.81
N MET A 277 -9.75 -1.67 7.60
CA MET A 277 -8.77 -2.72 7.85
C MET A 277 -8.68 -3.06 9.34
N MET A 278 -8.64 -2.04 10.22
CA MET A 278 -8.54 -2.24 11.67
C MET A 278 -9.83 -2.84 12.25
N ARG A 279 -11.01 -2.46 11.74
CA ARG A 279 -12.26 -3.12 12.14
C ARG A 279 -12.27 -4.61 11.74
N ALA A 280 -11.82 -4.93 10.52
CA ALA A 280 -11.67 -6.33 10.12
C ALA A 280 -10.66 -7.08 11.00
N TYR A 281 -9.53 -6.45 11.33
CA TYR A 281 -8.52 -7.00 12.23
C TYR A 281 -9.07 -7.30 13.63
N GLU A 282 -9.83 -6.39 14.21
CA GLU A 282 -10.46 -6.58 15.53
C GLU A 282 -11.50 -7.72 15.54
N ARG A 283 -12.17 -7.94 14.41
CA ARG A 283 -13.11 -9.06 14.22
C ARG A 283 -12.40 -10.40 13.95
N GLY A 284 -11.10 -10.38 13.70
CA GLY A 284 -10.25 -11.56 13.58
C GLY A 284 -9.67 -11.82 12.19
N ALA A 285 -9.78 -10.87 11.25
CA ALA A 285 -8.97 -10.92 10.05
C ALA A 285 -7.51 -10.68 10.42
N TYR A 286 -6.58 -11.39 9.78
CA TYR A 286 -5.17 -11.23 10.09
C TYR A 286 -4.57 -10.03 9.36
N LEU A 287 -3.64 -9.32 10.02
CA LEU A 287 -2.91 -8.19 9.43
C LEU A 287 -1.47 -8.62 9.13
N ALA A 288 -1.09 -8.58 7.86
CA ALA A 288 0.20 -9.07 7.41
C ALA A 288 1.25 -7.97 7.35
N SER A 289 2.40 -8.20 7.97
CA SER A 289 3.62 -7.39 7.90
C SER A 289 3.36 -5.87 7.94
N PRO A 290 2.65 -5.33 8.96
CA PRO A 290 2.24 -3.92 9.00
C PRO A 290 3.43 -2.94 9.08
N ALA A 291 4.60 -3.39 9.46
CA ALA A 291 5.82 -2.59 9.49
C ALA A 291 6.48 -2.40 8.10
N TYR A 292 5.99 -3.05 7.06
CA TYR A 292 6.53 -2.90 5.71
C TYR A 292 5.98 -1.65 5.03
N ILE A 293 6.67 -0.53 5.23
CA ILE A 293 6.30 0.80 4.71
C ILE A 293 7.37 1.29 3.75
N GLN A 294 6.97 1.67 2.54
CA GLN A 294 7.86 2.27 1.56
C GLN A 294 7.94 3.78 1.74
N PHE A 295 9.14 4.26 2.00
CA PHE A 295 9.47 5.68 1.92
C PHE A 295 9.97 6.02 0.51
N HIS A 296 9.42 7.09 -0.07
CA HIS A 296 9.80 7.54 -1.40
C HIS A 296 10.89 8.62 -1.31
N PRO A 297 11.99 8.49 -2.06
CA PRO A 297 13.13 9.40 -1.91
C PRO A 297 12.87 10.81 -2.45
N THR A 298 11.87 11.00 -3.32
CA THR A 298 11.56 12.29 -3.96
C THR A 298 10.27 12.93 -3.44
N GLY A 299 9.97 12.77 -2.14
CA GLY A 299 8.93 13.55 -1.49
C GLY A 299 9.33 15.02 -1.37
N LEU A 300 8.35 15.95 -1.36
CA LEU A 300 8.63 17.33 -1.01
C LEU A 300 8.92 17.43 0.49
N PRO A 301 9.90 18.26 0.89
CA PRO A 301 10.26 18.39 2.29
C PRO A 301 9.15 19.06 3.10
N VAL A 302 9.13 18.79 4.39
CA VAL A 302 8.35 19.56 5.36
C VAL A 302 9.04 20.90 5.58
N ASN A 303 8.31 21.98 5.34
CA ASN A 303 8.85 23.35 5.45
C ASN A 303 8.40 24.08 6.75
N SER A 304 7.41 23.53 7.46
CA SER A 304 6.93 24.09 8.72
C SER A 304 6.29 23.04 9.60
N THR A 305 6.26 23.29 10.91
CA THR A 305 5.59 22.45 11.91
C THR A 305 4.07 22.39 11.76
N TRP A 306 3.47 23.32 11.01
CA TRP A 306 2.02 23.38 10.76
C TRP A 306 1.57 22.61 9.52
N GLN A 307 2.51 22.14 8.72
CA GLN A 307 2.20 21.37 7.54
C GLN A 307 1.53 20.05 7.93
N SER A 308 0.45 19.68 7.24
CA SER A 308 -0.35 18.49 7.54
C SER A 308 -0.27 17.43 6.46
N LYS A 309 0.39 17.69 5.34
CA LYS A 309 0.53 16.78 4.20
C LYS A 309 1.78 17.11 3.42
N THR A 310 2.36 16.09 2.78
CA THR A 310 3.44 16.27 1.81
C THR A 310 3.00 15.79 0.43
N THR A 311 3.71 16.20 -0.59
CA THR A 311 3.46 15.86 -2.00
C THR A 311 4.61 15.05 -2.55
N LEU A 312 4.30 14.10 -3.44
CA LEU A 312 5.28 13.31 -4.15
C LEU A 312 5.69 13.99 -5.45
N MET A 313 6.99 14.05 -5.70
CA MET A 313 7.55 14.29 -7.03
C MET A 313 7.82 12.96 -7.74
N SER A 314 7.51 12.90 -9.03
CA SER A 314 7.69 11.68 -9.80
C SER A 314 9.13 11.17 -9.76
N GLU A 315 9.29 9.87 -9.52
CA GLU A 315 10.60 9.21 -9.55
C GLU A 315 11.34 9.36 -10.90
N SER A 316 10.61 9.62 -11.98
CA SER A 316 11.21 9.88 -13.30
C SER A 316 12.17 11.07 -13.34
N LEU A 317 12.08 11.98 -12.36
CA LEU A 317 13.04 13.08 -12.21
C LEU A 317 14.47 12.58 -11.97
N ARG A 318 14.63 11.41 -11.34
CA ARG A 318 15.94 10.78 -11.09
C ARG A 318 16.63 10.25 -12.36
N ASN A 319 15.91 10.19 -13.49
CA ASN A 319 16.49 9.74 -14.75
C ASN A 319 17.51 10.76 -15.31
N ASP A 320 17.26 12.04 -15.10
CA ASP A 320 18.10 13.12 -15.61
C ASP A 320 18.63 14.03 -14.48
N GLY A 321 17.97 14.09 -13.33
CA GLY A 321 18.40 14.83 -12.15
C GLY A 321 19.42 14.06 -11.30
N ARG A 322 20.40 14.78 -10.74
CA ARG A 322 21.44 14.23 -9.85
C ARG A 322 21.18 14.60 -8.41
N ILE A 323 21.25 13.62 -7.50
CA ILE A 323 21.01 13.82 -6.07
C ILE A 323 22.33 14.09 -5.36
N TRP A 324 22.37 15.16 -4.54
CA TRP A 324 23.53 15.51 -3.74
C TRP A 324 23.17 16.23 -2.44
N SER A 325 24.11 16.26 -1.50
CA SER A 325 24.11 17.13 -0.31
C SER A 325 25.44 17.88 -0.21
N PRO A 326 25.50 19.03 0.51
CA PRO A 326 26.78 19.65 0.84
C PRO A 326 27.67 18.67 1.63
N LYS A 327 28.98 18.78 1.52
CA LYS A 327 29.93 18.04 2.36
C LYS A 327 30.12 18.66 3.74
N LYS A 328 29.67 19.90 3.92
CA LYS A 328 29.76 20.64 5.18
C LYS A 328 28.46 20.53 5.95
N GLU A 329 28.54 20.16 7.21
CA GLU A 329 27.41 20.12 8.13
C GLU A 329 26.81 21.53 8.32
N GLY A 330 25.46 21.62 8.32
CA GLY A 330 24.72 22.86 8.50
C GLY A 330 24.97 23.92 7.41
N ASP A 331 25.31 23.51 6.18
CA ASP A 331 25.54 24.45 5.07
C ASP A 331 24.22 25.07 4.60
N ASP A 332 24.07 26.37 4.82
CA ASP A 332 22.89 27.20 4.48
C ASP A 332 23.10 28.10 3.27
N ARG A 333 24.23 27.97 2.56
CA ARG A 333 24.51 28.72 1.35
C ARG A 333 23.51 28.46 0.24
N ASP A 334 23.33 29.44 -0.65
CA ASP A 334 22.61 29.24 -1.91
C ASP A 334 23.23 28.03 -2.66
N PRO A 335 22.44 27.01 -3.04
CA PRO A 335 22.94 25.81 -3.70
C PRO A 335 23.70 26.10 -4.99
N ASN A 336 23.38 27.21 -5.66
CA ASN A 336 24.09 27.65 -6.87
C ASN A 336 25.51 28.18 -6.57
N SER A 337 25.74 28.60 -5.33
CA SER A 337 27.06 29.12 -4.87
C SER A 337 28.00 28.03 -4.34
N ILE A 338 27.48 26.79 -4.09
CA ILE A 338 28.29 25.69 -3.57
C ILE A 338 29.09 25.08 -4.72
N PRO A 339 30.45 25.09 -4.65
CA PRO A 339 31.31 24.52 -5.68
C PRO A 339 31.10 23.02 -5.87
N GLU A 340 31.38 22.50 -7.06
CA GLU A 340 31.19 21.09 -7.41
C GLU A 340 32.00 20.14 -6.50
N ASP A 341 33.19 20.51 -6.11
CA ASP A 341 34.07 19.74 -5.22
C ASP A 341 33.60 19.73 -3.75
N GLU A 342 32.69 20.64 -3.37
CA GLU A 342 32.04 20.65 -2.05
C GLU A 342 30.68 19.92 -2.02
N ARG A 343 30.24 19.35 -3.15
CA ARG A 343 29.02 18.53 -3.27
C ARG A 343 29.33 17.06 -3.08
N ASP A 344 28.52 16.34 -2.35
CA ASP A 344 28.56 14.87 -2.26
C ASP A 344 27.42 14.25 -3.06
N TYR A 345 27.74 13.69 -4.23
CA TYR A 345 26.84 12.87 -5.04
C TYR A 345 26.78 11.45 -4.48
N PHE A 346 26.29 11.32 -3.28
CA PHE A 346 26.41 10.11 -2.45
C PHE A 346 25.82 8.84 -3.07
N LEU A 347 24.74 8.93 -3.87
CA LEU A 347 24.17 7.78 -4.57
C LEU A 347 25.11 7.27 -5.67
N GLU A 348 25.67 8.18 -6.48
CA GLU A 348 26.61 7.84 -7.54
C GLU A 348 27.92 7.25 -6.96
N ARG A 349 28.37 7.80 -5.83
CA ARG A 349 29.60 7.35 -5.15
C ARG A 349 29.42 5.96 -4.51
N ARG A 350 28.27 5.71 -3.84
CA ARG A 350 28.01 4.45 -3.13
C ARG A 350 27.57 3.33 -4.07
N TYR A 351 26.84 3.65 -5.13
CA TYR A 351 26.18 2.71 -6.03
C TYR A 351 26.49 3.02 -7.51
N PRO A 352 27.75 2.88 -7.95
CA PRO A 352 28.19 3.32 -9.29
C PRO A 352 27.47 2.60 -10.44
N ALA A 353 26.96 1.38 -10.22
CA ALA A 353 26.24 0.63 -11.25
C ALA A 353 24.85 1.17 -11.56
N PHE A 354 24.18 1.78 -10.58
CA PHE A 354 22.81 2.29 -10.67
C PHE A 354 22.72 3.81 -10.49
N GLY A 355 23.64 4.41 -9.75
CA GLY A 355 23.65 5.85 -9.45
C GLY A 355 22.34 6.32 -8.84
N ASN A 356 21.77 7.36 -9.43
CA ASN A 356 20.49 7.93 -8.96
C ASN A 356 19.28 7.00 -9.20
N LEU A 357 19.43 5.87 -9.92
CA LEU A 357 18.35 4.93 -10.25
C LEU A 357 18.31 3.69 -9.34
N VAL A 358 19.03 3.70 -8.21
CA VAL A 358 18.89 2.64 -7.19
C VAL A 358 17.42 2.52 -6.71
N PRO A 359 16.99 1.35 -6.19
CA PRO A 359 15.65 1.16 -5.63
C PRO A 359 15.30 2.20 -4.57
N ARG A 360 14.00 2.38 -4.34
CA ARG A 360 13.48 3.42 -3.45
C ARG A 360 13.96 3.29 -2.01
N ASP A 361 13.97 2.08 -1.47
CA ASP A 361 14.46 1.77 -0.12
C ASP A 361 15.93 2.18 0.04
N VAL A 362 16.77 1.83 -0.93
CA VAL A 362 18.20 2.18 -0.94
C VAL A 362 18.39 3.70 -1.03
N ALA A 363 17.68 4.36 -1.94
CA ALA A 363 17.77 5.82 -2.09
C ALA A 363 17.26 6.55 -0.83
N SER A 364 16.09 6.17 -0.30
CA SER A 364 15.51 6.81 0.90
C SER A 364 16.42 6.65 2.10
N ARG A 365 17.01 5.47 2.29
CA ARG A 365 17.99 5.21 3.35
C ARG A 365 19.23 6.10 3.20
N ALA A 366 19.78 6.19 2.00
CA ALA A 366 20.95 7.01 1.75
C ALA A 366 20.67 8.52 1.98
N LEU A 367 19.49 9.04 1.58
CA LEU A 367 19.08 10.41 1.88
C LEU A 367 18.93 10.61 3.41
N SER A 368 18.27 9.69 4.09
CA SER A 368 18.07 9.74 5.54
C SER A 368 19.40 9.78 6.29
N GLN A 369 20.37 8.97 5.87
CA GLN A 369 21.73 8.96 6.44
C GLN A 369 22.45 10.31 6.26
N GLN A 370 22.30 10.98 5.10
CA GLN A 370 22.87 12.31 4.90
C GLN A 370 22.20 13.36 5.82
N ILE A 371 20.87 13.33 5.91
CA ILE A 371 20.10 14.23 6.77
C ILE A 371 20.49 14.03 8.23
N ASN A 372 20.54 12.79 8.71
CA ASN A 372 20.89 12.46 10.10
C ASN A 372 22.37 12.78 10.44
N ALA A 373 23.26 12.82 9.43
CA ALA A 373 24.64 13.26 9.59
C ALA A 373 24.80 14.80 9.61
N GLY A 374 23.69 15.57 9.67
CA GLY A 374 23.72 17.04 9.68
C GLY A 374 24.01 17.69 8.31
N LEU A 375 23.97 16.87 7.22
CA LEU A 375 24.24 17.35 5.86
C LEU A 375 22.93 17.68 5.12
N GLY A 376 21.81 17.74 5.86
CA GLY A 376 20.52 18.14 5.34
C GLY A 376 20.48 19.63 4.93
N VAL A 377 19.58 19.96 4.00
CA VAL A 377 19.41 21.32 3.46
C VAL A 377 17.98 21.82 3.64
N GLY A 378 17.78 23.10 3.36
CA GLY A 378 16.49 23.78 3.49
C GLY A 378 16.20 24.28 4.90
N PRO A 379 15.06 24.98 5.12
CA PRO A 379 14.74 25.65 6.39
C PRO A 379 14.70 24.72 7.61
N MET A 380 14.36 23.47 7.41
CA MET A 380 14.27 22.44 8.46
C MET A 380 15.46 21.46 8.42
N GLN A 381 16.43 21.66 7.54
CA GLN A 381 17.59 20.79 7.32
C GLN A 381 17.23 19.28 7.15
N ASN A 382 16.07 19.01 6.55
CA ASN A 382 15.46 17.70 6.43
C ASN A 382 15.39 17.19 4.97
N SER A 383 16.21 17.75 4.07
CA SER A 383 16.17 17.42 2.64
C SER A 383 17.56 17.32 2.01
N CYS A 384 17.63 16.78 0.80
CA CYS A 384 18.78 16.81 -0.08
C CYS A 384 18.40 17.53 -1.40
N TYR A 385 19.39 17.85 -2.22
CA TYR A 385 19.14 18.46 -3.53
C TYR A 385 18.95 17.42 -4.63
N LEU A 386 18.02 17.70 -5.56
CA LEU A 386 17.86 17.03 -6.85
C LEU A 386 18.08 18.08 -7.95
N ASP A 387 19.19 17.96 -8.68
CA ASP A 387 19.76 19.00 -9.50
C ASP A 387 19.67 18.66 -10.99
N PHE A 388 19.11 19.58 -11.77
CA PHE A 388 18.94 19.42 -13.22
C PHE A 388 19.93 20.24 -14.06
N ARG A 389 20.87 20.98 -13.46
CA ARG A 389 21.80 21.83 -14.21
C ARG A 389 22.59 21.05 -15.25
N ASP A 390 23.16 19.91 -14.87
CA ASP A 390 23.89 19.03 -15.81
C ASP A 390 22.99 18.53 -16.95
N ALA A 391 21.75 18.19 -16.63
CA ALA A 391 20.79 17.74 -17.64
C ALA A 391 20.40 18.86 -18.61
N ILE A 392 20.22 20.07 -18.10
CA ILE A 392 19.93 21.28 -18.90
C ILE A 392 21.11 21.60 -19.83
N GLU A 393 22.33 21.53 -19.32
CA GLU A 393 23.54 21.76 -20.13
C GLU A 393 23.72 20.69 -21.22
N ARG A 394 23.56 19.42 -20.88
CA ARG A 394 23.77 18.27 -21.77
C ARG A 394 22.65 18.09 -22.80
N LEU A 395 21.39 18.27 -22.42
CA LEU A 395 20.21 17.97 -23.26
C LEU A 395 19.56 19.21 -23.85
N GLY A 396 19.83 20.38 -23.30
CA GLY A 396 19.14 21.64 -23.58
C GLY A 396 17.84 21.82 -22.80
N LYS A 397 17.54 23.07 -22.42
CA LYS A 397 16.36 23.48 -21.62
C LYS A 397 15.05 23.02 -22.24
N ASP A 398 14.92 23.03 -23.58
CA ASP A 398 13.70 22.63 -24.29
C ASP A 398 13.44 21.11 -24.18
N THR A 399 14.47 20.29 -24.18
CA THR A 399 14.34 18.85 -23.99
C THR A 399 13.89 18.54 -22.56
N VAL A 400 14.53 19.17 -21.57
CA VAL A 400 14.14 19.03 -20.14
C VAL A 400 12.70 19.51 -19.95
N ARG A 401 12.32 20.63 -20.54
CA ARG A 401 10.95 21.15 -20.52
C ARG A 401 9.96 20.17 -21.11
N SER A 402 10.26 19.57 -22.25
CA SER A 402 9.39 18.59 -22.90
C SER A 402 9.16 17.32 -22.05
N ARG A 403 10.14 16.97 -21.20
CA ARG A 403 10.06 15.79 -20.32
C ARG A 403 9.37 16.07 -18.98
N TYR A 404 9.62 17.26 -18.39
CA TYR A 404 9.35 17.49 -16.96
C TYR A 404 8.58 18.77 -16.64
N SER A 405 8.11 19.54 -17.63
CA SER A 405 7.52 20.88 -17.39
C SER A 405 6.37 20.86 -16.36
N ASN A 406 5.48 19.88 -16.45
CA ASN A 406 4.37 19.76 -15.51
C ASN A 406 4.82 19.42 -14.06
N LEU A 407 5.93 18.68 -13.92
CA LEU A 407 6.50 18.35 -12.61
C LEU A 407 7.24 19.56 -12.03
N PHE A 408 7.96 20.31 -12.85
CA PHE A 408 8.65 21.53 -12.44
C PHE A 408 7.64 22.61 -12.02
N GLN A 409 6.57 22.78 -12.79
CA GLN A 409 5.48 23.70 -12.43
C GLN A 409 4.86 23.31 -11.08
N MET A 410 4.56 22.01 -10.87
CA MET A 410 4.00 21.54 -9.61
C MET A 410 4.95 21.78 -8.43
N TYR A 411 6.27 21.65 -8.63
CA TYR A 411 7.26 21.97 -7.60
C TYR A 411 7.27 23.47 -7.30
N GLU A 412 7.35 24.31 -8.34
CA GLU A 412 7.35 25.78 -8.21
C GLU A 412 6.08 26.28 -7.51
N GLU A 413 4.89 25.77 -7.87
CA GLU A 413 3.62 26.10 -7.21
C GLU A 413 3.58 25.66 -5.73
N SER A 414 4.30 24.58 -5.36
CA SER A 414 4.29 24.04 -4.01
C SER A 414 5.36 24.65 -3.10
N ILE A 415 6.53 24.98 -3.64
CA ILE A 415 7.71 25.37 -2.88
C ILE A 415 8.10 26.85 -3.15
N GLY A 416 7.76 27.39 -4.32
CA GLY A 416 8.10 28.75 -4.73
C GLY A 416 9.50 28.89 -5.35
N GLU A 417 10.15 27.80 -5.75
CA GLU A 417 11.48 27.77 -6.37
C GLU A 417 11.40 27.23 -7.80
N ASP A 418 12.06 27.87 -8.78
CA ASP A 418 12.11 27.40 -10.17
C ASP A 418 13.18 26.32 -10.35
N PRO A 419 12.83 25.06 -10.66
CA PRO A 419 13.79 23.98 -10.88
C PRO A 419 14.72 24.15 -12.09
N TYR A 420 14.42 25.07 -12.99
CA TYR A 420 15.32 25.42 -14.10
C TYR A 420 16.50 26.31 -13.65
N GLU A 421 16.38 26.95 -12.50
CA GLU A 421 17.36 27.91 -11.97
C GLU A 421 18.01 27.41 -10.67
N THR A 422 17.25 26.65 -9.84
CA THR A 422 17.69 26.22 -8.50
C THR A 422 17.44 24.72 -8.32
N PRO A 423 18.38 23.95 -7.75
CA PRO A 423 18.14 22.54 -7.42
C PRO A 423 16.89 22.34 -6.56
N MET A 424 16.06 21.34 -6.90
CA MET A 424 14.89 20.97 -6.11
C MET A 424 15.31 20.40 -4.77
N ARG A 425 14.52 20.62 -3.73
CA ARG A 425 14.68 19.95 -2.43
C ARG A 425 13.77 18.74 -2.34
N ILE A 426 14.32 17.59 -1.94
CA ILE A 426 13.62 16.34 -1.81
C ILE A 426 13.92 15.66 -0.46
N ALA A 427 12.98 14.91 0.08
CA ALA A 427 13.12 14.20 1.34
C ALA A 427 12.45 12.82 1.30
N PRO A 428 12.93 11.82 2.07
CA PRO A 428 12.24 10.57 2.26
C PRO A 428 10.86 10.79 2.89
N THR A 429 9.81 10.25 2.25
CA THR A 429 8.44 10.47 2.71
C THR A 429 7.63 9.19 2.62
N CYS A 430 6.81 8.90 3.64
CA CYS A 430 5.90 7.76 3.63
C CYS A 430 4.99 7.83 2.39
N HIS A 431 4.98 6.74 1.60
CA HIS A 431 4.35 6.75 0.28
C HIS A 431 3.47 5.55 -0.02
N PHE A 432 3.83 4.35 0.40
CA PHE A 432 3.10 3.12 0.10
C PHE A 432 3.23 2.11 1.23
N THR A 433 2.14 1.41 1.52
CA THR A 433 2.12 0.33 2.50
C THR A 433 2.16 -1.01 1.78
N MET A 434 3.18 -1.85 2.06
CA MET A 434 3.24 -3.20 1.52
C MET A 434 2.52 -4.20 2.43
N GLY A 435 2.41 -3.90 3.72
CA GLY A 435 1.53 -4.60 4.64
C GLY A 435 0.06 -4.30 4.36
N GLY A 436 -0.83 -5.06 4.96
CA GLY A 436 -2.28 -4.96 4.81
C GLY A 436 -2.98 -6.20 5.35
N LEU A 437 -4.26 -6.39 5.07
CA LEU A 437 -4.94 -7.63 5.41
C LEU A 437 -4.24 -8.82 4.73
N TRP A 438 -3.94 -9.85 5.53
CA TRP A 438 -3.47 -11.11 4.98
C TRP A 438 -4.54 -11.73 4.08
N THR A 439 -4.14 -12.23 2.94
CA THR A 439 -5.02 -12.93 2.01
C THR A 439 -4.35 -14.20 1.50
N ASP A 440 -5.17 -15.18 1.20
CA ASP A 440 -4.76 -16.39 0.50
C ASP A 440 -4.56 -16.13 -1.01
N PHE A 441 -4.34 -17.20 -1.78
CA PHE A 441 -4.16 -17.12 -3.25
C PHE A 441 -5.44 -16.68 -4.00
N ASN A 442 -6.62 -16.72 -3.34
CA ASN A 442 -7.90 -16.21 -3.86
C ASN A 442 -8.16 -14.73 -3.52
N GLU A 443 -7.24 -14.05 -2.84
CA GLU A 443 -7.46 -12.73 -2.24
C GLU A 443 -8.56 -12.72 -1.16
N MET A 444 -8.88 -13.88 -0.56
CA MET A 444 -9.75 -14.03 0.60
C MET A 444 -8.91 -13.93 1.89
N THR A 445 -9.43 -13.22 2.88
CA THR A 445 -8.78 -13.05 4.20
C THR A 445 -8.91 -14.33 5.05
N SER A 446 -8.47 -14.29 6.31
CA SER A 446 -8.72 -15.36 7.28
C SER A 446 -10.19 -15.46 7.76
N ILE A 447 -11.08 -14.59 7.24
CA ILE A 447 -12.53 -14.66 7.45
C ILE A 447 -13.18 -15.01 6.13
N ASP A 448 -13.93 -16.10 6.10
CA ASP A 448 -14.62 -16.56 4.89
C ASP A 448 -15.58 -15.50 4.34
N GLY A 449 -15.61 -15.34 3.02
CA GLY A 449 -16.44 -14.33 2.36
C GLY A 449 -15.92 -12.90 2.46
N LEU A 450 -14.81 -12.66 3.18
CA LEU A 450 -14.15 -11.36 3.25
C LEU A 450 -12.89 -11.37 2.38
N PHE A 451 -12.86 -10.53 1.36
CA PHE A 451 -11.75 -10.35 0.44
C PHE A 451 -11.06 -9.01 0.66
N ALA A 452 -9.79 -8.91 0.30
CA ALA A 452 -9.08 -7.64 0.31
C ALA A 452 -8.26 -7.47 -0.98
N ALA A 453 -8.17 -6.23 -1.49
CA ALA A 453 -7.55 -5.96 -2.77
C ALA A 453 -6.84 -4.61 -2.83
N GLY A 454 -5.86 -4.50 -3.73
CA GLY A 454 -5.03 -3.32 -3.89
C GLY A 454 -4.13 -3.07 -2.67
N GLU A 455 -3.92 -1.81 -2.32
CA GLU A 455 -3.03 -1.43 -1.20
C GLU A 455 -3.63 -1.74 0.19
N ALA A 456 -4.89 -2.21 0.28
CA ALA A 456 -5.49 -2.68 1.52
C ALA A 456 -5.10 -4.13 1.87
N SER A 457 -4.59 -4.88 0.91
CA SER A 457 -4.15 -6.27 1.07
C SER A 457 -2.63 -6.38 1.04
N TRP A 458 -2.12 -7.38 1.74
CA TRP A 458 -0.75 -7.85 1.56
C TRP A 458 -0.71 -8.86 0.41
N THR A 459 0.08 -8.60 -0.63
CA THR A 459 0.26 -9.53 -1.75
C THR A 459 1.64 -9.37 -2.41
N TYR A 460 1.73 -8.91 -3.59
CA TYR A 460 2.85 -8.93 -4.55
C TYR A 460 4.17 -8.28 -4.13
N HIS A 461 4.19 -7.43 -3.09
CA HIS A 461 5.24 -6.41 -2.97
C HIS A 461 6.35 -6.75 -1.98
N GLY A 462 6.13 -7.74 -1.10
CA GLY A 462 7.11 -8.11 -0.09
C GLY A 462 7.55 -6.94 0.78
N ALA A 463 8.83 -6.88 1.09
CA ALA A 463 9.37 -5.86 1.97
C ALA A 463 9.65 -4.50 1.30
N ASN A 464 9.56 -4.41 -0.05
CA ASN A 464 9.71 -3.16 -0.78
C ASN A 464 9.09 -3.27 -2.19
N ARG A 465 8.20 -2.36 -2.53
CA ARG A 465 7.49 -2.38 -3.81
C ARG A 465 8.36 -1.90 -4.97
N LEU A 466 8.42 -2.71 -6.03
CA LEU A 466 9.03 -2.29 -7.29
C LEU A 466 8.28 -1.08 -7.87
N GLY A 467 9.01 -0.07 -8.36
CA GLY A 467 8.42 1.09 -9.01
C GLY A 467 7.46 0.70 -10.14
N ALA A 468 6.35 1.41 -10.28
CA ALA A 468 5.28 1.19 -11.27
C ALA A 468 4.47 -0.14 -11.14
N ASN A 469 4.61 -0.90 -10.04
CA ASN A 469 3.79 -2.08 -9.78
C ASN A 469 2.50 -1.79 -8.98
N SER A 470 2.32 -0.63 -8.31
CA SER A 470 1.12 -0.37 -7.51
C SER A 470 -0.17 -0.24 -8.31
N LEU A 471 -0.13 0.52 -9.41
CA LEU A 471 -1.28 0.62 -10.31
C LEU A 471 -1.53 -0.70 -11.04
N LEU A 472 -0.47 -1.48 -11.29
CA LEU A 472 -0.60 -2.81 -11.88
C LEU A 472 -1.32 -3.76 -10.94
N SER A 473 -0.86 -3.91 -9.68
CA SER A 473 -1.48 -4.82 -8.71
C SER A 473 -2.95 -4.48 -8.49
N ALA A 474 -3.27 -3.21 -8.20
CA ALA A 474 -4.66 -2.78 -8.04
C ALA A 474 -5.55 -3.08 -9.28
N SER A 475 -4.98 -3.01 -10.49
CA SER A 475 -5.70 -3.35 -11.72
C SER A 475 -5.83 -4.86 -11.92
N VAL A 476 -4.81 -5.65 -11.57
CA VAL A 476 -4.86 -7.12 -11.64
C VAL A 476 -5.92 -7.63 -10.68
N ASP A 477 -5.90 -7.20 -9.43
CA ASP A 477 -6.88 -7.62 -8.42
C ASP A 477 -8.31 -7.32 -8.88
N GLY A 478 -8.58 -6.06 -9.23
CA GLY A 478 -9.94 -5.63 -9.55
C GLY A 478 -10.48 -6.17 -10.89
N TRP A 479 -9.66 -6.24 -11.93
CA TRP A 479 -10.12 -6.67 -13.26
C TRP A 479 -9.93 -8.15 -13.56
N PHE A 480 -8.92 -8.81 -12.94
CA PHE A 480 -8.45 -10.12 -13.39
C PHE A 480 -8.32 -11.17 -12.29
N THR A 481 -8.42 -10.82 -11.00
CA THR A 481 -8.41 -11.79 -9.89
C THR A 481 -9.80 -11.94 -9.27
N LEU A 482 -10.31 -10.90 -8.63
CA LEU A 482 -11.60 -10.94 -7.93
C LEU A 482 -12.78 -11.37 -8.82
N PRO A 483 -12.84 -11.02 -10.13
CA PRO A 483 -13.91 -11.52 -11.02
C PRO A 483 -13.87 -13.02 -11.30
N PHE A 484 -12.85 -13.73 -10.84
CA PHE A 484 -12.75 -15.19 -10.85
C PHE A 484 -12.90 -15.80 -9.46
N THR A 485 -12.19 -15.24 -8.47
CA THR A 485 -12.12 -15.86 -7.13
C THR A 485 -13.42 -15.66 -6.34
N ILE A 486 -14.08 -14.50 -6.43
CA ILE A 486 -15.40 -14.29 -5.82
C ILE A 486 -16.45 -15.22 -6.45
N PRO A 487 -16.62 -15.32 -7.78
CA PRO A 487 -17.50 -16.31 -8.39
C PRO A 487 -17.20 -17.77 -8.02
N ASN A 488 -15.93 -18.12 -7.82
CA ASN A 488 -15.56 -19.45 -7.37
C ASN A 488 -16.05 -19.71 -5.95
N TYR A 489 -15.82 -18.79 -5.02
CA TYR A 489 -16.35 -18.85 -3.66
C TYR A 489 -17.88 -18.96 -3.64
N LEU A 490 -18.57 -18.07 -4.36
CA LEU A 490 -20.02 -18.03 -4.41
C LEU A 490 -20.66 -19.28 -5.04
N ALA A 491 -19.94 -20.02 -5.87
CA ALA A 491 -20.45 -21.25 -6.47
C ALA A 491 -20.67 -22.37 -5.43
N GLU A 492 -19.94 -22.33 -4.31
CA GLU A 492 -20.10 -23.27 -3.21
C GLU A 492 -21.30 -22.92 -2.31
N HIS A 493 -21.78 -21.66 -2.37
CA HIS A 493 -22.88 -21.10 -1.58
C HIS A 493 -24.21 -20.99 -2.37
N LEU A 494 -24.38 -21.82 -3.42
CA LEU A 494 -25.60 -21.83 -4.22
C LEU A 494 -26.83 -22.24 -3.39
N GLY A 495 -27.82 -21.34 -3.28
CA GLY A 495 -29.05 -21.60 -2.54
C GLY A 495 -29.03 -21.09 -1.10
N GLU A 496 -27.93 -20.55 -0.64
CA GLU A 496 -27.87 -19.81 0.63
C GLU A 496 -28.46 -18.42 0.45
N GLU A 497 -29.24 -18.01 1.45
CA GLU A 497 -29.78 -16.65 1.52
C GLU A 497 -28.84 -15.78 2.33
N LYS A 498 -28.62 -14.54 1.87
CA LYS A 498 -27.86 -13.55 2.66
C LYS A 498 -28.57 -13.26 3.98
N LEU A 499 -27.81 -12.90 5.01
CA LEU A 499 -28.36 -12.46 6.28
C LEU A 499 -29.30 -11.26 6.08
N SER A 500 -30.38 -11.19 6.87
CA SER A 500 -31.25 -10.00 6.86
C SER A 500 -30.53 -8.79 7.50
N GLU A 501 -30.68 -7.62 6.91
CA GLU A 501 -30.18 -6.36 7.50
C GLU A 501 -30.84 -6.07 8.86
N ASP A 502 -32.07 -6.57 9.10
CA ASP A 502 -32.83 -6.47 10.35
C ASP A 502 -32.60 -7.65 11.31
N SER A 503 -31.69 -8.57 11.02
CA SER A 503 -31.38 -9.69 11.91
C SER A 503 -30.78 -9.20 13.23
N ALA A 504 -30.87 -10.04 14.27
CA ALA A 504 -30.30 -9.72 15.57
C ALA A 504 -28.79 -9.51 15.50
N GLU A 505 -28.08 -10.34 14.72
CA GLU A 505 -26.64 -10.30 14.53
C GLU A 505 -26.20 -8.98 13.84
N ALA A 506 -26.94 -8.55 12.81
CA ALA A 506 -26.61 -7.31 12.11
C ALA A 506 -26.90 -6.08 12.99
N GLN A 507 -28.03 -6.10 13.73
CA GLN A 507 -28.39 -5.00 14.61
C GLN A 507 -27.52 -4.90 15.87
N GLU A 508 -26.98 -6.01 16.37
CA GLU A 508 -26.00 -6.00 17.46
C GLU A 508 -24.75 -5.21 17.05
N VAL A 509 -24.21 -5.44 15.86
CA VAL A 509 -23.04 -4.69 15.34
C VAL A 509 -23.37 -3.20 15.14
N VAL A 510 -24.59 -2.87 14.69
CA VAL A 510 -25.04 -1.48 14.57
C VAL A 510 -25.02 -0.78 15.95
N GLU A 511 -25.50 -1.45 17.00
CA GLU A 511 -25.49 -0.88 18.37
C GLU A 511 -24.07 -0.78 18.93
N GLU A 512 -23.20 -1.77 18.70
CA GLU A 512 -21.78 -1.69 19.08
C GLU A 512 -21.07 -0.49 18.43
N VAL A 513 -21.36 -0.23 17.15
CA VAL A 513 -20.84 0.97 16.45
C VAL A 513 -21.35 2.25 17.10
N LYS A 514 -22.64 2.35 17.39
CA LYS A 514 -23.22 3.51 18.07
C LYS A 514 -22.58 3.74 19.45
N ASP A 515 -22.39 2.69 20.21
CA ASP A 515 -21.78 2.75 21.54
C ASP A 515 -20.33 3.22 21.47
N ARG A 516 -19.54 2.71 20.49
CA ARG A 516 -18.17 3.15 20.26
C ARG A 516 -18.08 4.64 19.90
N LEU A 517 -18.96 5.12 19.02
CA LEU A 517 -19.00 6.53 18.62
C LEU A 517 -19.47 7.44 19.77
N ASN A 518 -20.50 7.03 20.50
CA ASN A 518 -20.96 7.75 21.68
C ASN A 518 -19.90 7.83 22.77
N ARG A 519 -19.14 6.75 22.98
CA ARG A 519 -17.99 6.75 23.90
C ARG A 519 -16.98 7.82 23.54
N LEU A 520 -16.58 7.94 22.28
CA LEU A 520 -15.63 8.98 21.82
C LEU A 520 -16.19 10.39 22.07
N MET A 521 -17.48 10.60 21.81
CA MET A 521 -18.11 11.92 21.97
C MET A 521 -18.37 12.30 23.43
N SER A 522 -18.40 11.34 24.34
CA SER A 522 -18.68 11.56 25.77
C SER A 522 -17.45 11.77 26.64
N ILE A 523 -16.24 11.77 26.05
CA ILE A 523 -15.02 11.97 26.82
C ILE A 523 -14.93 13.43 27.29
N GLU A 524 -14.91 13.61 28.61
CA GLU A 524 -14.72 14.89 29.30
C GLU A 524 -13.42 14.82 30.11
N GLY A 525 -12.29 15.08 29.47
CA GLY A 525 -10.98 14.99 30.13
C GLY A 525 -10.59 16.28 30.87
N GLU A 526 -9.58 16.16 31.73
CA GLU A 526 -9.02 17.30 32.49
C GLU A 526 -8.16 18.22 31.59
N ASP A 527 -7.47 17.64 30.57
CA ASP A 527 -6.64 18.37 29.60
C ASP A 527 -7.05 18.04 28.15
N PRO A 528 -8.19 18.58 27.68
CA PRO A 528 -8.81 18.17 26.44
C PRO A 528 -8.06 18.66 25.19
N HIS A 529 -7.70 17.74 24.30
CA HIS A 529 -7.05 18.01 23.02
C HIS A 529 -7.86 17.43 21.85
N GLY A 530 -7.81 18.10 20.69
CA GLY A 530 -8.37 17.56 19.44
C GLY A 530 -7.57 16.36 18.93
N ALA A 531 -8.17 15.49 18.12
CA ALA A 531 -7.54 14.28 17.59
C ALA A 531 -6.23 14.55 16.83
N GLU A 532 -6.09 15.73 16.18
CA GLU A 532 -4.87 16.10 15.47
C GLU A 532 -3.64 16.18 16.38
N HIS A 533 -3.80 16.60 17.63
CA HIS A 533 -2.74 16.66 18.62
C HIS A 533 -2.07 15.29 18.80
N TYR A 534 -2.86 14.26 19.02
CA TYR A 534 -2.40 12.87 19.20
C TYR A 534 -1.82 12.29 17.91
N HIS A 535 -2.43 12.60 16.78
CA HIS A 535 -1.95 12.12 15.49
C HIS A 535 -0.58 12.69 15.13
N ARG A 536 -0.31 13.95 15.46
CA ARG A 536 1.01 14.55 15.26
C ARG A 536 2.08 13.89 16.13
N GLN A 537 1.78 13.65 17.40
CA GLN A 537 2.68 12.95 18.31
C GLN A 537 2.97 11.52 17.82
N LEU A 538 1.93 10.76 17.46
CA LEU A 538 2.08 9.43 16.92
C LEU A 538 2.94 9.43 15.65
N GLY A 539 2.66 10.36 14.73
CA GLY A 539 3.40 10.47 13.47
C GLY A 539 4.88 10.76 13.68
N GLU A 540 5.23 11.59 14.66
CA GLU A 540 6.60 11.89 15.02
C GLU A 540 7.31 10.67 15.65
N ILE A 541 6.65 9.97 16.58
CA ILE A 541 7.19 8.75 17.18
C ILE A 541 7.45 7.68 16.11
N LEU A 542 6.50 7.46 15.20
CA LEU A 542 6.64 6.47 14.14
C LEU A 542 7.71 6.85 13.11
N TYR A 543 7.82 8.14 12.76
CA TYR A 543 8.81 8.59 11.79
C TYR A 543 10.25 8.31 12.26
N TRP A 544 10.52 8.55 13.54
CA TRP A 544 11.85 8.33 14.11
C TRP A 544 12.08 6.90 14.59
N GLY A 545 11.10 6.24 15.19
CA GLY A 545 11.26 4.92 15.79
C GLY A 545 10.96 3.75 14.86
N CYS A 546 9.99 3.90 13.94
CA CYS A 546 9.58 2.86 12.97
C CYS A 546 9.59 3.39 11.52
N GLY A 547 10.51 4.30 11.21
CA GLY A 547 10.67 4.95 9.91
C GLY A 547 11.61 4.22 8.97
N VAL A 548 12.49 5.01 8.32
CA VAL A 548 13.43 4.53 7.30
C VAL A 548 14.54 3.64 7.89
N SER A 549 15.03 3.99 9.08
CA SER A 549 16.01 3.20 9.84
C SER A 549 15.44 2.91 11.22
N ARG A 550 15.72 1.75 11.77
CA ARG A 550 15.12 1.21 12.99
C ARG A 550 16.17 0.53 13.85
N ASN A 551 15.97 0.54 15.15
CA ASN A 551 16.78 -0.23 16.12
C ASN A 551 15.91 -0.68 17.29
N VAL A 552 16.42 -1.63 18.06
CA VAL A 552 15.70 -2.25 19.19
C VAL A 552 15.27 -1.22 20.24
N GLU A 553 16.15 -0.27 20.59
CA GLU A 553 15.91 0.70 21.66
C GLU A 553 14.81 1.69 21.27
N ASP A 554 14.89 2.24 20.05
CA ASP A 554 13.90 3.17 19.55
C ASP A 554 12.54 2.50 19.35
N LEU A 555 12.49 1.26 18.86
CA LEU A 555 11.24 0.50 18.71
C LEU A 555 10.58 0.23 20.06
N LYS A 556 11.33 -0.23 21.07
CA LYS A 556 10.80 -0.42 22.44
C LYS A 556 10.31 0.89 23.05
N SER A 557 11.08 1.96 22.92
CA SER A 557 10.67 3.30 23.39
C SER A 557 9.40 3.78 22.68
N SER A 558 9.28 3.52 21.39
CA SER A 558 8.10 3.91 20.59
C SER A 558 6.85 3.17 21.04
N ILE A 559 6.92 1.86 21.29
CA ILE A 559 5.80 1.07 21.81
C ILE A 559 5.28 1.68 23.12
N GLU A 560 6.17 1.96 24.08
CA GLU A 560 5.76 2.54 25.36
C GLU A 560 5.13 3.94 25.20
N LYS A 561 5.74 4.81 24.40
CA LYS A 561 5.19 6.16 24.11
C LYS A 561 3.83 6.09 23.45
N ILE A 562 3.62 5.17 22.49
CA ILE A 562 2.33 4.99 21.81
C ILE A 562 1.27 4.51 22.83
N ARG A 563 1.61 3.60 23.72
CA ARG A 563 0.73 3.16 24.81
C ARG A 563 0.36 4.29 25.76
N GLU A 564 1.31 5.18 26.07
CA GLU A 564 1.06 6.38 26.88
C GLU A 564 0.09 7.34 26.17
N ILE A 565 0.35 7.66 24.91
CA ILE A 565 -0.51 8.53 24.10
C ILE A 565 -1.90 7.92 23.95
N ARG A 566 -2.03 6.61 23.76
CA ARG A 566 -3.32 5.92 23.68
C ARG A 566 -4.12 6.04 24.98
N ARG A 567 -3.47 5.89 26.14
CA ARG A 567 -4.14 6.11 27.44
C ARG A 567 -4.61 7.55 27.61
N ASP A 568 -3.78 8.50 27.21
CA ASP A 568 -4.11 9.93 27.26
C ASP A 568 -5.23 10.28 26.27
N PHE A 569 -5.19 9.75 25.06
CA PHE A 569 -6.25 9.91 24.06
C PHE A 569 -7.63 9.48 24.60
N TRP A 570 -7.72 8.27 25.16
CA TRP A 570 -8.98 7.76 25.71
C TRP A 570 -9.41 8.42 27.01
N ALA A 571 -8.56 9.19 27.64
CA ALA A 571 -8.90 10.02 28.81
C ALA A 571 -9.30 11.45 28.42
N ASN A 572 -8.73 12.03 27.36
CA ASN A 572 -8.72 13.46 27.14
C ASN A 572 -9.11 13.91 25.71
N VAL A 573 -9.32 12.98 24.74
CA VAL A 573 -9.69 13.43 23.39
C VAL A 573 -10.99 14.19 23.40
N ARG A 574 -11.01 15.35 22.76
CA ARG A 574 -12.19 16.20 22.61
C ARG A 574 -12.75 16.04 21.21
N VAL A 575 -14.01 15.60 21.14
CA VAL A 575 -14.80 15.53 19.91
C VAL A 575 -15.95 16.52 20.01
N THR A 576 -16.05 17.43 19.06
CA THR A 576 -17.13 18.41 18.97
C THR A 576 -18.25 17.94 18.05
N GLY A 577 -19.40 18.65 18.02
CA GLY A 577 -20.51 18.34 17.12
C GLY A 577 -21.48 17.28 17.66
N GLN A 578 -22.22 16.64 16.78
CA GLN A 578 -23.26 15.65 17.10
C GLN A 578 -23.08 14.38 16.25
N LEU A 579 -23.61 13.25 16.75
CA LEU A 579 -23.53 11.96 16.06
C LEU A 579 -24.31 11.95 14.74
N HIS A 580 -25.47 12.59 14.74
CA HIS A 580 -26.42 12.60 13.61
C HIS A 580 -26.24 13.76 12.64
N ASP A 581 -25.05 14.33 12.60
CA ASP A 581 -24.67 15.38 11.67
C ASP A 581 -23.37 15.03 10.94
N MET A 582 -23.02 15.83 9.94
CA MET A 582 -21.68 15.81 9.38
C MET A 582 -20.68 16.23 10.47
N ASN A 583 -19.88 15.29 10.95
CA ASN A 583 -18.97 15.50 12.07
C ASN A 583 -17.55 15.03 11.73
N GLN A 584 -16.72 15.94 11.20
CA GLN A 584 -15.35 15.67 10.82
C GLN A 584 -14.43 15.42 12.03
N ASP A 585 -14.73 16.02 13.19
CA ASP A 585 -13.95 15.77 14.42
C ASP A 585 -14.13 14.32 14.87
N LEU A 586 -15.36 13.79 14.82
CA LEU A 586 -15.65 12.40 15.14
C LEU A 586 -14.96 11.45 14.16
N GLU A 587 -15.04 11.72 12.86
CA GLU A 587 -14.35 10.93 11.83
C GLU A 587 -12.84 10.90 12.08
N TYR A 588 -12.25 12.04 12.45
CA TYR A 588 -10.82 12.13 12.69
C TYR A 588 -10.42 11.43 13.99
N ALA A 589 -11.21 11.57 15.05
CA ALA A 589 -10.96 10.89 16.32
C ALA A 589 -10.99 9.36 16.19
N GLN A 590 -11.95 8.81 15.42
CA GLN A 590 -11.98 7.37 15.12
C GLN A 590 -10.71 6.91 14.42
N ARG A 591 -10.28 7.63 13.39
CA ARG A 591 -9.04 7.29 12.64
C ARG A 591 -7.82 7.31 13.54
N VAL A 592 -7.74 8.27 14.45
CA VAL A 592 -6.60 8.38 15.37
C VAL A 592 -6.61 7.24 16.39
N ALA A 593 -7.77 6.83 16.87
CA ALA A 593 -7.90 5.64 17.71
C ALA A 593 -7.34 4.40 16.99
N ASP A 594 -7.76 4.16 15.73
CA ASP A 594 -7.27 3.07 14.90
C ASP A 594 -5.76 3.19 14.61
N TYR A 595 -5.24 4.40 14.40
CA TYR A 595 -3.82 4.63 14.15
C TYR A 595 -2.95 4.37 15.38
N LEU A 596 -3.45 4.60 16.60
CA LEU A 596 -2.73 4.31 17.82
C LEU A 596 -2.53 2.79 18.01
N ASP A 597 -3.57 2.00 17.72
CA ASP A 597 -3.48 0.54 17.78
C ASP A 597 -2.61 -0.02 16.66
N LEU A 598 -2.77 0.50 15.43
CA LEU A 598 -1.94 0.11 14.29
C LEU A 598 -0.48 0.50 14.49
N GLY A 599 -0.19 1.69 14.99
CA GLY A 599 1.17 2.18 15.24
C GLY A 599 1.93 1.33 16.25
N GLU A 600 1.25 0.88 17.31
CA GLU A 600 1.82 -0.08 18.25
C GLU A 600 2.15 -1.40 17.55
N LEU A 601 1.21 -1.96 16.78
CA LEU A 601 1.42 -3.22 16.05
C LEU A 601 2.54 -3.10 15.02
N MET A 602 2.68 -1.97 14.33
CA MET A 602 3.79 -1.72 13.42
C MET A 602 5.15 -1.76 14.13
N CYS A 603 5.25 -1.17 15.31
CA CYS A 603 6.48 -1.21 16.10
C CYS A 603 6.77 -2.63 16.64
N ILE A 604 5.73 -3.37 17.02
CA ILE A 604 5.84 -4.77 17.46
C ILE A 604 6.31 -5.66 16.31
N ASP A 605 5.70 -5.56 15.12
CA ASP A 605 6.10 -6.32 13.93
C ASP A 605 7.56 -6.01 13.52
N ALA A 606 7.96 -4.72 13.59
CA ALA A 606 9.32 -4.31 13.30
C ALA A 606 10.35 -4.80 14.34
N LEU A 607 9.97 -4.85 15.61
CA LEU A 607 10.84 -5.34 16.69
C LEU A 607 10.97 -6.86 16.67
N ASP A 608 9.86 -7.54 16.42
CA ASP A 608 9.79 -9.00 16.39
C ASP A 608 10.56 -9.58 15.21
N ARG A 609 10.53 -8.92 14.05
CA ARG A 609 11.25 -9.35 12.82
C ARG A 609 12.73 -9.02 12.91
N ASP A 610 13.50 -9.99 13.34
CA ASP A 610 14.93 -9.88 13.65
C ASP A 610 15.82 -10.07 12.42
N GLU A 611 15.63 -9.21 11.44
CA GLU A 611 16.38 -9.14 10.18
C GLU A 611 16.29 -7.74 9.56
N SER A 612 17.03 -7.49 8.49
CA SER A 612 16.79 -6.38 7.57
C SER A 612 16.33 -6.90 6.21
N ALA A 613 15.14 -6.48 5.75
CA ALA A 613 14.60 -6.84 4.44
C ALA A 613 13.92 -5.63 3.79
N GLY A 614 14.39 -5.22 2.61
CA GLY A 614 13.81 -4.13 1.83
C GLY A 614 13.70 -2.81 2.59
N ALA A 615 12.47 -2.35 2.80
CA ALA A 615 12.17 -1.12 3.55
C ALA A 615 12.20 -1.35 5.08
N HIS A 616 12.17 -2.58 5.55
CA HIS A 616 12.43 -2.91 6.94
C HIS A 616 13.94 -2.98 7.16
N TYR A 617 14.52 -1.86 7.56
CA TYR A 617 15.96 -1.72 7.74
C TYR A 617 16.30 -1.55 9.22
N ARG A 618 16.90 -2.59 9.79
CA ARG A 618 17.41 -2.64 11.15
C ARG A 618 18.91 -2.33 11.12
N ASP A 619 19.37 -1.32 11.86
CA ASP A 619 20.77 -0.91 11.89
C ASP A 619 21.68 -1.89 12.67
N ASP A 620 21.07 -2.83 13.38
CA ASP A 620 21.71 -3.96 14.05
C ASP A 620 21.79 -5.25 13.19
N HIS A 621 21.18 -5.24 11.96
CA HIS A 621 21.20 -6.35 10.99
C HIS A 621 21.73 -5.88 9.62
N LEU A 622 23.03 -5.65 9.58
CA LEU A 622 23.73 -5.15 8.38
C LEU A 622 24.86 -6.09 8.00
N SER A 623 25.08 -6.24 6.68
CA SER A 623 26.25 -6.86 6.13
C SER A 623 27.53 -6.05 6.48
N GLU A 624 28.71 -6.64 6.26
CA GLU A 624 30.01 -5.95 6.43
C GLU A 624 30.09 -4.64 5.62
N ASP A 625 29.37 -4.56 4.51
CA ASP A 625 29.29 -3.39 3.62
C ASP A 625 28.24 -2.34 4.06
N GLY A 626 27.52 -2.55 5.16
CA GLY A 626 26.44 -1.66 5.68
C GLY A 626 25.13 -1.73 4.88
N GLU A 627 24.92 -2.79 4.10
CA GLU A 627 23.64 -3.05 3.42
C GLU A 627 22.72 -3.92 4.28
N ALA A 628 21.41 -3.94 3.94
CA ALA A 628 20.43 -4.77 4.63
C ALA A 628 20.80 -6.25 4.52
N GLU A 629 20.81 -6.94 5.66
CA GLU A 629 21.08 -8.37 5.75
C GLU A 629 19.83 -9.14 6.15
N ARG A 630 19.33 -9.98 5.22
CA ARG A 630 18.19 -10.86 5.46
C ARG A 630 18.64 -12.14 6.19
N ASP A 631 17.76 -12.66 7.03
CA ASP A 631 17.85 -14.00 7.57
C ASP A 631 16.84 -14.92 6.88
N ASP A 632 17.26 -15.51 5.75
CA ASP A 632 16.41 -16.40 4.96
C ASP A 632 16.17 -17.77 5.63
N GLU A 633 16.93 -18.12 6.66
CA GLU A 633 16.74 -19.37 7.40
C GLU A 633 15.57 -19.27 8.39
N ASN A 634 15.47 -18.16 9.11
CA ASN A 634 14.50 -17.96 10.18
C ASN A 634 13.30 -17.09 9.76
N TRP A 635 13.46 -16.13 8.83
CA TRP A 635 12.47 -15.11 8.51
C TRP A 635 11.90 -15.16 7.09
N CYS A 636 12.07 -16.27 6.35
CA CYS A 636 11.50 -16.43 5.01
C CYS A 636 10.00 -16.77 5.08
N PHE A 637 9.21 -15.90 5.73
CA PHE A 637 7.76 -16.02 5.85
C PHE A 637 7.09 -14.64 6.03
N VAL A 638 5.77 -14.61 5.84
CA VAL A 638 4.92 -13.46 6.15
C VAL A 638 4.44 -13.58 7.59
N SER A 639 4.68 -12.54 8.40
CA SER A 639 4.05 -12.45 9.72
C SER A 639 2.61 -11.99 9.56
N ALA A 640 1.65 -12.79 10.00
CA ALA A 640 0.23 -12.46 10.01
C ALA A 640 -0.25 -12.35 11.46
N TRP A 641 -0.68 -11.16 11.84
CA TRP A 641 -0.96 -10.79 13.21
C TRP A 641 -2.44 -10.91 13.55
N GLN A 642 -2.74 -11.44 14.73
CA GLN A 642 -4.07 -11.53 15.32
C GLN A 642 -4.05 -10.95 16.73
N PRO A 643 -5.07 -10.13 17.13
CA PRO A 643 -5.17 -9.65 18.51
C PRO A 643 -5.55 -10.80 19.45
N ASN A 644 -4.97 -10.81 20.65
CA ASN A 644 -5.21 -11.82 21.69
C ASN A 644 -5.44 -11.19 23.07
N GLY A 645 -6.21 -10.12 23.12
CA GLY A 645 -6.46 -9.33 24.30
C GLY A 645 -5.54 -8.11 24.41
N PRO A 646 -5.68 -7.30 25.47
CA PRO A 646 -4.91 -6.08 25.63
C PRO A 646 -3.39 -6.35 25.59
N GLU A 647 -2.69 -5.66 24.71
CA GLU A 647 -1.22 -5.73 24.55
C GLU A 647 -0.67 -7.16 24.31
N LYS A 648 -1.50 -8.07 23.79
CA LYS A 648 -1.13 -9.45 23.44
C LYS A 648 -1.50 -9.75 22.01
N PHE A 649 -0.62 -10.49 21.33
CA PHE A 649 -0.75 -10.78 19.91
C PHE A 649 -0.35 -12.22 19.62
N ILE A 650 -1.00 -12.79 18.60
CA ILE A 650 -0.57 -14.06 18.01
C ILE A 650 0.05 -13.72 16.64
N ARG A 651 1.26 -14.23 16.41
CA ARG A 651 1.93 -14.15 15.10
C ARG A 651 1.81 -15.48 14.39
N HIS A 652 0.92 -15.56 13.40
CA HIS A 652 0.85 -16.66 12.45
C HIS A 652 1.94 -16.51 11.39
N ALA A 653 2.31 -17.61 10.75
CA ALA A 653 3.32 -17.60 9.70
C ALA A 653 2.76 -18.16 8.38
N ASP A 654 3.01 -17.45 7.28
CA ASP A 654 2.78 -17.92 5.92
C ASP A 654 4.15 -18.10 5.23
N PRO A 655 4.67 -19.34 5.16
CA PRO A 655 6.01 -19.62 4.65
C PRO A 655 6.16 -19.26 3.17
N LEU A 656 7.25 -18.62 2.82
CA LEU A 656 7.58 -18.24 1.45
C LEU A 656 8.51 -19.26 0.82
N TYR A 657 8.16 -19.69 -0.39
CA TYR A 657 8.95 -20.61 -1.20
C TYR A 657 9.23 -20.01 -2.56
N PHE A 658 10.33 -20.43 -3.18
CA PHE A 658 10.77 -19.93 -4.48
C PHE A 658 11.16 -21.12 -5.36
N ASP A 659 10.46 -21.30 -6.50
CA ASP A 659 10.70 -22.40 -7.44
C ASP A 659 11.64 -21.96 -8.58
N SER A 660 11.36 -20.82 -9.20
CA SER A 660 12.04 -20.34 -10.40
C SER A 660 12.96 -19.16 -10.16
N ILE A 661 12.81 -18.46 -9.04
CA ILE A 661 13.62 -17.31 -8.66
C ILE A 661 14.51 -17.69 -7.46
N PRO A 662 15.79 -18.00 -7.68
CA PRO A 662 16.69 -18.38 -6.58
C PRO A 662 16.88 -17.22 -5.60
N LEU A 663 16.88 -17.53 -4.31
CA LEU A 663 17.26 -16.60 -3.25
C LEU A 663 18.66 -16.06 -3.50
N MET A 664 18.81 -14.76 -3.52
CA MET A 664 20.09 -14.07 -3.76
C MET A 664 20.19 -12.82 -2.88
N THR A 665 21.37 -12.48 -2.42
CA THR A 665 21.62 -11.17 -1.81
C THR A 665 21.43 -10.07 -2.85
N ARG A 666 20.72 -8.99 -2.49
CA ARG A 666 20.59 -7.83 -3.38
C ARG A 666 21.92 -7.10 -3.44
N ASN A 667 22.35 -6.76 -4.65
CA ASN A 667 23.54 -5.96 -4.88
C ASN A 667 23.23 -4.87 -5.91
N TYR A 668 23.60 -3.63 -5.59
CA TYR A 668 23.44 -2.43 -6.42
C TYR A 668 24.74 -1.64 -6.58
N LYS A 669 25.88 -2.17 -6.07
CA LYS A 669 27.22 -1.61 -6.19
C LYS A 669 27.87 -1.85 -7.54
#